data_3ea0a28ffb3ad49d3d0c48613ca86719
#
_entry.id   3ea0a28ffb3ad49d3d0c48613ca86719
#
_cell.length_a   1.000
_cell.length_b   1.000
_cell.length_c   1.000
_cell.angle_alpha   90.00
_cell.angle_beta   90.00
_cell.angle_gamma   90.00
#
_symmetry.space_group_name_H-M   'P 1'
#
loop_
_entity.id
_entity.type
_entity.pdbx_description
1 polymer ?
#
loop_
_entity_poly.entity_id
_entity_poly.type
_entity_poly.pdbx_seq_one_letter_code
_entity_poly.pdbx_strand_id
1 'polypeptide(L)'
;IGAMAVVGENFKKEIIFVPQMLAAARAMKAGVEVLKPYLATGEAGSAGTIILGTVAGDLHDIGKNLVGMMFESAGFEVIDLGVDVPIQTFIDEVNKHKEASIVALSALLTTTMPSLRDTVAALLEQPFRSRIKIMVGGAPISQEFADEIGADAYTEDAASAAEQAKKYAESGFCAKAAAGEFDPAPAKDSEEVTETGKTAKPAENIATEETFTENGSWLRKPIQVEPHFVKEEVDLSKIQLPKPGEGYKVNMEAAKEKFRNYWAHKNTGRPLMCVIARRPEVEQYSDGTPVEGGYLDQICQGKYYNMPEELKWKDMEDKYQNPQRIVDRYRYFCETHAFLGESFPNLNIDFGPGSLASYLGSEIGFKEDTVWFNKCLDSWDGVPKLTFDPENKWFKKHIQLAKDCQALAGDDFYVDMPDLMENIDVLASLRGAQDILFDLLDEPEMIGERIQEVTDIYYEYYDRFYDIIKDEEGGNAYTVFQIWGPGRTVKLQCDFSAMMSPEDFRKYIQPSLRTQSENVDHVLYHLDGPAAIKHMDALMEIDGIDALQWTSGDAGPDGTLPDWDVIYDKAIAAGKSIWVKVYSGEFEDWIRNVDRIVKKYGSHSLFLLFPEMSMEQAAYLLDYADRNWSDVKGTFVESLGR
;
A
#
# COMPACT_ATOMS: atom_id res chain seq x y z
N ILE A 1 -24.53 20.73 -14.99
CA ILE A 1 -23.70 19.80 -15.75
C ILE A 1 -22.43 20.51 -16.27
N GLY A 2 -22.55 21.64 -16.99
CA GLY A 2 -21.35 22.34 -17.50
C GLY A 2 -20.38 22.82 -16.42
N ALA A 3 -20.86 23.17 -15.22
CA ALA A 3 -19.99 23.56 -14.10
C ALA A 3 -19.12 22.40 -13.58
N MET A 4 -19.62 21.14 -13.61
CA MET A 4 -18.81 19.99 -13.18
C MET A 4 -17.66 19.64 -14.13
N ALA A 5 -17.78 19.98 -15.42
CA ALA A 5 -16.63 19.86 -16.33
C ALA A 5 -15.48 20.81 -15.93
N VAL A 6 -15.81 22.03 -15.46
CA VAL A 6 -14.81 22.98 -14.94
C VAL A 6 -14.21 22.47 -13.62
N VAL A 7 -15.02 21.86 -12.76
CA VAL A 7 -14.56 21.24 -11.52
C VAL A 7 -13.60 20.09 -11.81
N GLY A 8 -13.94 19.19 -12.74
CA GLY A 8 -13.07 18.09 -13.15
C GLY A 8 -11.75 18.56 -13.75
N GLU A 9 -11.79 19.59 -14.60
CA GLU A 9 -10.57 20.18 -15.19
C GLU A 9 -9.68 20.85 -14.12
N ASN A 10 -10.28 21.52 -13.13
CA ASN A 10 -9.53 22.12 -12.02
C ASN A 10 -8.94 21.05 -11.09
N PHE A 11 -9.63 19.93 -10.93
CA PHE A 11 -9.12 18.79 -10.17
C PHE A 11 -7.90 18.16 -10.87
N LYS A 12 -7.98 17.89 -12.18
CA LYS A 12 -6.85 17.40 -12.98
C LYS A 12 -5.62 18.33 -12.94
N LYS A 13 -5.84 19.63 -12.77
CA LYS A 13 -4.76 20.65 -12.65
C LYS A 13 -4.31 20.89 -11.22
N GLU A 14 -4.79 20.10 -10.26
CA GLU A 14 -4.50 20.27 -8.83
C GLU A 14 -4.82 21.68 -8.28
N ILE A 15 -5.76 22.39 -8.92
CA ILE A 15 -6.28 23.69 -8.44
C ILE A 15 -7.27 23.46 -7.30
N ILE A 16 -8.00 22.35 -7.33
CA ILE A 16 -8.88 21.87 -6.26
C ILE A 16 -8.53 20.41 -5.93
N PHE A 17 -8.87 19.99 -4.73
CA PHE A 17 -8.58 18.67 -4.20
C PHE A 17 -9.87 17.89 -3.93
N VAL A 18 -9.75 16.63 -3.50
CA VAL A 18 -10.89 15.72 -3.31
C VAL A 18 -12.02 16.34 -2.47
N PRO A 19 -11.77 17.01 -1.31
CA PRO A 19 -12.86 17.63 -0.55
C PRO A 19 -13.68 18.62 -1.37
N GLN A 20 -13.04 19.55 -2.10
CA GLN A 20 -13.75 20.56 -2.89
C GLN A 20 -14.51 19.95 -4.07
N MET A 21 -13.96 18.88 -4.67
CA MET A 21 -14.66 18.16 -5.74
C MET A 21 -15.92 17.46 -5.20
N LEU A 22 -15.84 16.82 -4.03
CA LEU A 22 -16.99 16.22 -3.34
C LEU A 22 -18.06 17.24 -2.97
N ALA A 23 -17.67 18.43 -2.49
CA ALA A 23 -18.61 19.51 -2.18
C ALA A 23 -19.35 19.99 -3.44
N ALA A 24 -18.64 20.13 -4.56
CA ALA A 24 -19.24 20.50 -5.83
C ALA A 24 -20.23 19.43 -6.34
N ALA A 25 -19.86 18.14 -6.23
CA ALA A 25 -20.74 17.02 -6.59
C ALA A 25 -22.01 16.98 -5.69
N ARG A 26 -21.83 17.16 -4.37
CA ARG A 26 -22.95 17.25 -3.39
C ARG A 26 -23.89 18.40 -3.72
N ALA A 27 -23.35 19.60 -4.01
CA ALA A 27 -24.15 20.77 -4.37
C ALA A 27 -24.93 20.53 -5.67
N MET A 28 -24.29 19.90 -6.66
CA MET A 28 -24.96 19.56 -7.92
C MET A 28 -26.06 18.53 -7.71
N LYS A 29 -25.81 17.45 -6.96
CA LYS A 29 -26.82 16.43 -6.63
C LYS A 29 -28.05 17.07 -5.95
N ALA A 30 -27.84 17.93 -4.96
CA ALA A 30 -28.92 18.66 -4.31
C ALA A 30 -29.71 19.55 -5.31
N GLY A 31 -29.02 20.25 -6.21
CA GLY A 31 -29.66 21.04 -7.27
C GLY A 31 -30.47 20.20 -8.25
N VAL A 32 -29.97 19.04 -8.66
CA VAL A 32 -30.67 18.09 -9.54
C VAL A 32 -31.93 17.55 -8.86
N GLU A 33 -31.86 17.18 -7.57
CA GLU A 33 -33.03 16.70 -6.82
C GLU A 33 -34.15 17.76 -6.77
N VAL A 34 -33.82 19.03 -6.56
CA VAL A 34 -34.78 20.14 -6.60
C VAL A 34 -35.41 20.30 -8.00
N LEU A 35 -34.67 20.07 -9.05
CA LEU A 35 -35.12 20.20 -10.44
C LEU A 35 -35.87 18.96 -10.95
N LYS A 36 -35.66 17.79 -10.37
CA LYS A 36 -36.24 16.51 -10.79
C LYS A 36 -37.77 16.54 -11.02
N PRO A 37 -38.61 17.15 -10.14
CA PRO A 37 -40.04 17.25 -10.36
C PRO A 37 -40.41 18.12 -11.57
N TYR A 38 -39.55 19.06 -11.95
CA TYR A 38 -39.77 19.98 -13.06
C TYR A 38 -39.25 19.43 -14.39
N LEU A 39 -38.27 18.54 -14.33
CA LEU A 39 -37.72 17.84 -15.48
C LEU A 39 -38.57 16.63 -15.91
N ALA A 40 -39.33 16.05 -15.01
CA ALA A 40 -40.25 14.92 -15.28
C ALA A 40 -41.38 15.26 -16.25
N THR A 41 -41.58 16.53 -16.57
CA THR A 41 -42.59 17.01 -17.56
C THR A 41 -42.04 17.34 -18.95
N GLY A 42 -40.74 17.15 -19.16
CA GLY A 42 -40.06 17.40 -20.45
C GLY A 42 -38.90 16.47 -20.66
N GLU A 43 -38.65 16.10 -21.91
CA GLU A 43 -37.73 15.11 -22.50
C GLU A 43 -36.27 14.99 -21.98
N ALA A 44 -35.97 15.35 -20.76
CA ALA A 44 -34.68 15.13 -20.13
C ALA A 44 -34.67 13.76 -19.42
N GLY A 45 -34.57 12.68 -20.20
CA GLY A 45 -34.30 11.34 -19.69
C GLY A 45 -32.91 11.24 -19.03
N SER A 46 -32.73 10.24 -18.15
CA SER A 46 -31.41 9.86 -17.65
C SER A 46 -30.44 9.65 -18.81
N ALA A 47 -29.17 10.04 -18.64
CA ALA A 47 -28.13 9.79 -19.63
C ALA A 47 -27.87 8.27 -19.84
N GLY A 48 -28.35 7.44 -18.90
CA GLY A 48 -28.24 5.99 -18.88
C GLY A 48 -28.12 5.47 -17.45
N THR A 49 -28.13 4.16 -17.29
CA THR A 49 -27.94 3.48 -15.99
C THR A 49 -26.59 2.77 -15.95
N ILE A 50 -25.85 2.98 -14.87
CA ILE A 50 -24.52 2.41 -14.61
C ILE A 50 -24.60 1.50 -13.38
N ILE A 51 -24.08 0.29 -13.48
CA ILE A 51 -23.81 -0.60 -12.35
C ILE A 51 -22.36 -0.39 -11.93
N LEU A 52 -22.11 -0.05 -10.67
CA LEU A 52 -20.80 0.27 -10.12
C LEU A 52 -20.50 -0.64 -8.94
N GLY A 53 -19.27 -1.17 -8.85
CA GLY A 53 -18.84 -1.95 -7.70
C GLY A 53 -17.34 -2.18 -7.65
N THR A 54 -16.82 -2.42 -6.46
CA THR A 54 -15.46 -2.90 -6.25
C THR A 54 -15.46 -4.43 -6.24
N VAL A 55 -14.56 -5.04 -6.97
CA VAL A 55 -14.53 -6.50 -7.19
C VAL A 55 -14.28 -7.30 -5.90
N ALA A 56 -14.59 -8.59 -5.94
CA ALA A 56 -14.42 -9.50 -4.80
C ALA A 56 -12.97 -9.50 -4.27
N GLY A 57 -12.83 -9.49 -2.95
CA GLY A 57 -11.56 -9.41 -2.25
C GLY A 57 -11.06 -7.98 -2.01
N ASP A 58 -11.67 -6.96 -2.64
CA ASP A 58 -11.29 -5.57 -2.49
C ASP A 58 -12.36 -4.78 -1.73
N LEU A 59 -11.94 -4.12 -0.64
CA LEU A 59 -12.84 -3.36 0.24
C LEU A 59 -12.68 -1.84 0.10
N HIS A 60 -11.84 -1.39 -0.83
CA HIS A 60 -11.62 0.04 -1.06
C HIS A 60 -12.82 0.67 -1.75
N ASP A 61 -13.34 1.72 -1.19
CA ASP A 61 -14.57 2.38 -1.63
C ASP A 61 -14.39 3.85 -2.07
N ILE A 62 -13.34 4.54 -1.62
CA ILE A 62 -13.18 5.99 -1.82
C ILE A 62 -13.17 6.35 -3.30
N GLY A 63 -12.29 5.72 -4.07
CA GLY A 63 -12.18 5.95 -5.52
C GLY A 63 -13.48 5.60 -6.23
N LYS A 64 -14.07 4.44 -5.91
CA LYS A 64 -15.35 3.98 -6.45
C LYS A 64 -16.48 4.96 -6.13
N ASN A 65 -16.59 5.41 -4.87
CA ASN A 65 -17.63 6.35 -4.46
C ASN A 65 -17.50 7.70 -5.17
N LEU A 66 -16.25 8.15 -5.37
CA LEU A 66 -15.96 9.36 -6.13
C LEU A 66 -16.39 9.23 -7.59
N VAL A 67 -16.08 8.10 -8.23
CA VAL A 67 -16.51 7.77 -9.59
C VAL A 67 -18.05 7.75 -9.67
N GLY A 68 -18.72 7.13 -8.71
CA GLY A 68 -20.19 7.09 -8.61
C GLY A 68 -20.80 8.48 -8.59
N MET A 69 -20.28 9.37 -7.73
CA MET A 69 -20.75 10.75 -7.66
C MET A 69 -20.50 11.53 -8.96
N MET A 70 -19.40 11.29 -9.64
CA MET A 70 -19.11 11.91 -10.92
C MET A 70 -20.06 11.41 -12.02
N PHE A 71 -20.44 10.13 -12.03
CA PHE A 71 -21.47 9.59 -12.91
C PHE A 71 -22.85 10.20 -12.63
N GLU A 72 -23.27 10.28 -11.36
CA GLU A 72 -24.52 10.96 -10.98
C GLU A 72 -24.51 12.43 -11.43
N SER A 73 -23.38 13.13 -11.23
CA SER A 73 -23.20 14.51 -11.65
C SER A 73 -23.23 14.67 -13.19
N ALA A 74 -22.88 13.62 -13.93
CA ALA A 74 -22.98 13.56 -15.37
C ALA A 74 -24.39 13.26 -15.89
N GLY A 75 -25.36 12.98 -14.99
CA GLY A 75 -26.76 12.72 -15.31
C GLY A 75 -27.12 11.24 -15.44
N PHE A 76 -26.23 10.34 -15.03
CA PHE A 76 -26.50 8.90 -14.99
C PHE A 76 -27.22 8.49 -13.71
N GLU A 77 -28.02 7.44 -13.80
CA GLU A 77 -28.48 6.70 -12.63
C GLU A 77 -27.43 5.66 -12.25
N VAL A 78 -26.97 5.66 -10.99
CA VAL A 78 -25.93 4.77 -10.50
C VAL A 78 -26.52 3.75 -9.55
N ILE A 79 -26.32 2.47 -9.84
CA ILE A 79 -26.62 1.34 -8.98
C ILE A 79 -25.30 0.89 -8.37
N ASP A 80 -25.03 1.35 -7.15
CA ASP A 80 -23.81 1.03 -6.42
C ASP A 80 -23.97 -0.28 -5.65
N LEU A 81 -23.18 -1.29 -6.01
CA LEU A 81 -23.17 -2.61 -5.38
C LEU A 81 -22.27 -2.68 -4.13
N GLY A 82 -21.55 -1.60 -3.83
CA GLY A 82 -20.62 -1.55 -2.70
C GLY A 82 -19.25 -2.13 -3.05
N VAL A 83 -18.65 -2.80 -2.08
CA VAL A 83 -17.30 -3.38 -2.15
C VAL A 83 -17.34 -4.89 -1.95
N ASP A 84 -16.24 -5.59 -2.27
CA ASP A 84 -16.15 -7.05 -2.14
C ASP A 84 -17.29 -7.77 -2.91
N VAL A 85 -17.59 -7.27 -4.11
CA VAL A 85 -18.76 -7.73 -4.86
C VAL A 85 -18.44 -8.99 -5.64
N PRO A 86 -19.11 -10.12 -5.34
CA PRO A 86 -18.92 -11.37 -6.09
C PRO A 86 -19.31 -11.22 -7.57
N ILE A 87 -18.63 -11.93 -8.45
CA ILE A 87 -18.89 -11.95 -9.91
C ILE A 87 -20.37 -12.18 -10.21
N GLN A 88 -20.99 -13.14 -9.53
CA GLN A 88 -22.39 -13.50 -9.77
C GLN A 88 -23.34 -12.33 -9.46
N THR A 89 -23.02 -11.49 -8.47
CA THR A 89 -23.82 -10.31 -8.12
C THR A 89 -23.84 -9.30 -9.27
N PHE A 90 -22.69 -9.04 -9.92
CA PHE A 90 -22.66 -8.18 -11.11
C PHE A 90 -23.53 -8.74 -12.23
N ILE A 91 -23.45 -10.03 -12.49
CA ILE A 91 -24.26 -10.71 -13.53
C ILE A 91 -25.75 -10.61 -13.21
N ASP A 92 -26.13 -10.86 -11.96
CA ASP A 92 -27.52 -10.85 -11.53
C ASP A 92 -28.12 -9.42 -11.59
N GLU A 93 -27.37 -8.42 -11.16
CA GLU A 93 -27.83 -7.02 -11.20
C GLU A 93 -27.92 -6.50 -12.65
N VAL A 94 -27.00 -6.87 -13.55
CA VAL A 94 -27.14 -6.58 -14.98
C VAL A 94 -28.38 -7.26 -15.57
N ASN A 95 -28.71 -8.48 -15.19
CA ASN A 95 -29.91 -9.17 -15.65
C ASN A 95 -31.20 -8.56 -15.07
N LYS A 96 -31.17 -8.08 -13.86
CA LYS A 96 -32.30 -7.42 -13.19
C LYS A 96 -32.57 -6.02 -13.75
N HIS A 97 -31.49 -5.28 -14.01
CA HIS A 97 -31.51 -3.90 -14.55
C HIS A 97 -31.23 -3.90 -16.04
N LYS A 98 -32.25 -4.24 -16.83
CA LYS A 98 -32.11 -4.37 -18.30
C LYS A 98 -31.81 -3.04 -18.99
N GLU A 99 -32.09 -1.93 -18.36
CA GLU A 99 -31.78 -0.56 -18.76
C GLU A 99 -30.30 -0.21 -18.55
N ALA A 100 -29.57 -0.97 -17.72
CA ALA A 100 -28.15 -0.72 -17.46
C ALA A 100 -27.33 -0.93 -18.73
N SER A 101 -26.56 0.10 -19.07
CA SER A 101 -25.75 0.17 -20.29
C SER A 101 -24.24 0.18 -20.03
N ILE A 102 -23.84 0.42 -18.78
CA ILE A 102 -22.43 0.46 -18.37
C ILE A 102 -22.28 -0.35 -17.08
N VAL A 103 -21.21 -1.14 -17.02
CA VAL A 103 -20.73 -1.78 -15.79
C VAL A 103 -19.35 -1.22 -15.49
N ALA A 104 -19.20 -0.53 -14.38
CA ALA A 104 -17.97 0.07 -13.92
C ALA A 104 -17.39 -0.72 -12.75
N LEU A 105 -16.18 -1.23 -12.92
CA LEU A 105 -15.49 -2.10 -11.99
C LEU A 105 -14.27 -1.40 -11.41
N SER A 106 -14.09 -1.49 -10.10
CA SER A 106 -12.95 -0.91 -9.38
C SER A 106 -12.12 -2.00 -8.71
N ALA A 107 -10.79 -1.86 -8.75
CA ALA A 107 -9.84 -2.62 -7.95
C ALA A 107 -8.68 -1.72 -7.55
N LEU A 108 -8.24 -1.77 -6.29
CA LEU A 108 -7.15 -0.93 -5.80
C LEU A 108 -5.87 -1.71 -5.50
N LEU A 109 -5.96 -3.02 -5.30
CA LEU A 109 -4.82 -3.85 -4.97
C LEU A 109 -4.36 -4.69 -6.18
N THR A 110 -3.06 -4.90 -6.32
CA THR A 110 -2.52 -5.84 -7.31
C THR A 110 -3.03 -7.26 -7.06
N THR A 111 -3.26 -7.62 -5.81
CA THR A 111 -3.82 -8.92 -5.40
C THR A 111 -5.28 -9.10 -5.83
N THR A 112 -6.02 -8.02 -6.13
CA THR A 112 -7.41 -8.06 -6.60
C THR A 112 -7.56 -7.88 -8.11
N MET A 113 -6.47 -7.61 -8.85
CA MET A 113 -6.45 -7.61 -10.31
C MET A 113 -6.91 -8.93 -10.94
N PRO A 114 -6.54 -10.13 -10.42
CA PRO A 114 -7.12 -11.38 -10.91
C PRO A 114 -8.65 -11.44 -10.79
N SER A 115 -9.21 -10.97 -9.67
CA SER A 115 -10.66 -10.89 -9.47
C SER A 115 -11.34 -9.94 -10.46
N LEU A 116 -10.67 -8.83 -10.82
CA LEU A 116 -11.15 -7.91 -11.86
C LEU A 116 -11.13 -8.59 -13.24
N ARG A 117 -10.03 -9.29 -13.59
CA ARG A 117 -9.93 -10.07 -14.83
C ARG A 117 -11.04 -11.11 -14.94
N ASP A 118 -11.26 -11.90 -13.89
CA ASP A 118 -12.26 -12.95 -13.85
C ASP A 118 -13.68 -12.36 -13.96
N THR A 119 -13.94 -11.22 -13.33
CA THR A 119 -15.22 -10.51 -13.41
C THR A 119 -15.47 -10.02 -14.84
N VAL A 120 -14.48 -9.40 -15.48
CA VAL A 120 -14.58 -8.96 -16.89
C VAL A 120 -14.82 -10.17 -17.80
N ALA A 121 -14.04 -11.24 -17.65
CA ALA A 121 -14.18 -12.48 -18.45
C ALA A 121 -15.60 -13.06 -18.33
N ALA A 122 -16.13 -13.15 -17.10
CA ALA A 122 -17.47 -13.65 -16.86
C ALA A 122 -18.57 -12.76 -17.50
N LEU A 123 -18.39 -11.43 -17.48
CA LEU A 123 -19.32 -10.49 -18.12
C LEU A 123 -19.25 -10.58 -19.66
N LEU A 124 -18.08 -10.82 -20.23
CA LEU A 124 -17.87 -10.98 -21.67
C LEU A 124 -18.60 -12.20 -22.24
N GLU A 125 -18.79 -13.26 -21.46
CA GLU A 125 -19.47 -14.49 -21.85
C GLU A 125 -20.99 -14.41 -21.77
N GLN A 126 -21.56 -13.35 -21.19
CA GLN A 126 -23.00 -13.26 -20.97
C GLN A 126 -23.79 -12.88 -22.25
N PRO A 127 -25.03 -13.38 -22.40
CA PRO A 127 -25.90 -13.00 -23.52
C PRO A 127 -26.19 -11.50 -23.61
N PHE A 128 -26.09 -10.79 -22.50
CA PHE A 128 -26.29 -9.32 -22.46
C PHE A 128 -25.06 -8.50 -22.88
N ARG A 129 -23.94 -9.14 -23.22
CA ARG A 129 -22.67 -8.45 -23.52
C ARG A 129 -22.80 -7.34 -24.57
N SER A 130 -23.63 -7.54 -25.58
CA SER A 130 -23.83 -6.56 -26.64
C SER A 130 -24.43 -5.24 -26.17
N ARG A 131 -25.19 -5.24 -25.05
CA ARG A 131 -25.90 -4.06 -24.53
C ARG A 131 -25.18 -3.34 -23.42
N ILE A 132 -24.02 -3.80 -22.97
CA ILE A 132 -23.24 -3.17 -21.90
C ILE A 132 -21.85 -2.75 -22.38
N LYS A 133 -21.32 -1.71 -21.77
CA LYS A 133 -19.91 -1.30 -21.80
C LYS A 133 -19.26 -1.58 -20.47
N ILE A 134 -18.12 -2.26 -20.48
CA ILE A 134 -17.35 -2.58 -19.29
C ILE A 134 -16.24 -1.56 -19.14
N MET A 135 -16.27 -0.77 -18.08
CA MET A 135 -15.25 0.21 -17.72
C MET A 135 -14.49 -0.29 -16.49
N VAL A 136 -13.18 -0.12 -16.50
CA VAL A 136 -12.32 -0.52 -15.38
C VAL A 136 -11.45 0.65 -14.91
N GLY A 137 -11.15 0.70 -13.62
CA GLY A 137 -10.29 1.71 -13.02
C GLY A 137 -9.81 1.31 -11.62
N GLY A 138 -8.83 2.05 -11.13
CA GLY A 138 -8.17 1.83 -9.85
C GLY A 138 -6.66 1.96 -9.99
N ALA A 139 -5.95 2.23 -8.89
CA ALA A 139 -4.53 2.59 -8.93
C ALA A 139 -3.61 1.59 -9.66
N PRO A 140 -3.78 0.25 -9.52
CA PRO A 140 -2.92 -0.71 -10.20
C PRO A 140 -3.34 -1.00 -11.65
N ILE A 141 -4.44 -0.40 -12.13
CA ILE A 141 -4.98 -0.69 -13.46
C ILE A 141 -4.32 0.21 -14.50
N SER A 142 -3.87 -0.39 -15.60
CA SER A 142 -3.33 0.31 -16.75
C SER A 142 -4.19 0.08 -18.00
N GLN A 143 -3.96 0.89 -19.05
CA GLN A 143 -4.61 0.69 -20.34
C GLN A 143 -4.26 -0.68 -20.93
N GLU A 144 -2.99 -1.11 -20.81
CA GLU A 144 -2.52 -2.41 -21.31
C GLU A 144 -3.25 -3.57 -20.62
N PHE A 145 -3.43 -3.47 -19.29
CA PHE A 145 -4.16 -4.49 -18.55
C PHE A 145 -5.64 -4.51 -18.92
N ALA A 146 -6.28 -3.36 -19.09
CA ALA A 146 -7.67 -3.26 -19.53
C ALA A 146 -7.87 -3.88 -20.93
N ASP A 147 -6.93 -3.62 -21.85
CA ASP A 147 -6.94 -4.19 -23.20
C ASP A 147 -6.74 -5.72 -23.16
N GLU A 148 -5.81 -6.20 -22.32
CA GLU A 148 -5.55 -7.64 -22.12
C GLU A 148 -6.80 -8.39 -21.64
N ILE A 149 -7.52 -7.84 -20.66
CA ILE A 149 -8.71 -8.47 -20.09
C ILE A 149 -9.98 -8.26 -20.93
N GLY A 150 -9.93 -7.41 -21.97
CA GLY A 150 -11.04 -7.17 -22.87
C GLY A 150 -12.10 -6.19 -22.35
N ALA A 151 -11.73 -5.29 -21.45
CA ALA A 151 -12.58 -4.18 -21.02
C ALA A 151 -12.81 -3.18 -22.19
N ASP A 152 -13.97 -2.50 -22.21
CA ASP A 152 -14.28 -1.50 -23.25
C ASP A 152 -13.58 -0.16 -23.01
N ALA A 153 -13.20 0.16 -21.77
CA ALA A 153 -12.45 1.36 -21.44
C ALA A 153 -11.72 1.22 -20.08
N TYR A 154 -10.56 1.82 -20.04
CA TYR A 154 -9.85 2.19 -18.82
C TYR A 154 -9.99 3.68 -18.56
N THR A 155 -10.07 4.09 -17.30
CA THR A 155 -10.08 5.50 -16.93
C THR A 155 -9.22 5.73 -15.69
N GLU A 156 -8.30 6.66 -15.81
CA GLU A 156 -7.29 6.96 -14.81
C GLU A 156 -7.87 7.62 -13.55
N ASP A 157 -8.92 8.43 -13.74
CA ASP A 157 -9.55 9.20 -12.67
C ASP A 157 -11.08 9.27 -12.80
N ALA A 158 -11.75 9.75 -11.76
CA ALA A 158 -13.20 9.85 -11.71
C ALA A 158 -13.79 10.83 -12.75
N ALA A 159 -13.06 11.89 -13.10
CA ALA A 159 -13.50 12.86 -14.10
C ALA A 159 -13.46 12.24 -15.50
N SER A 160 -12.37 11.54 -15.82
CA SER A 160 -12.22 10.78 -17.07
C SER A 160 -13.25 9.68 -17.20
N ALA A 161 -13.61 9.01 -16.09
CA ALA A 161 -14.68 8.02 -16.08
C ALA A 161 -16.04 8.63 -16.49
N ALA A 162 -16.39 9.78 -15.91
CA ALA A 162 -17.63 10.48 -16.26
C ALA A 162 -17.63 10.98 -17.71
N GLU A 163 -16.49 11.45 -18.22
CA GLU A 163 -16.36 11.86 -19.62
C GLU A 163 -16.53 10.68 -20.58
N GLN A 164 -15.93 9.52 -20.25
CA GLN A 164 -16.06 8.33 -21.07
C GLN A 164 -17.50 7.80 -21.08
N ALA A 165 -18.19 7.78 -19.93
CA ALA A 165 -19.60 7.42 -19.86
C ALA A 165 -20.47 8.37 -20.69
N LYS A 166 -20.21 9.70 -20.69
CA LYS A 166 -20.90 10.66 -21.56
C LYS A 166 -20.71 10.36 -23.02
N LYS A 167 -19.51 9.99 -23.47
CA LYS A 167 -19.26 9.60 -24.86
C LYS A 167 -20.15 8.42 -25.29
N TYR A 168 -20.35 7.42 -24.39
CA TYR A 168 -21.28 6.33 -24.66
C TYR A 168 -22.74 6.80 -24.75
N ALA A 169 -23.17 7.72 -23.90
CA ALA A 169 -24.51 8.29 -23.97
C ALA A 169 -24.73 9.11 -25.26
N GLU A 170 -23.78 9.99 -25.61
CA GLU A 170 -23.81 10.86 -26.80
C GLU A 170 -23.78 10.04 -28.11
N SER A 171 -23.14 8.86 -28.12
CA SER A 171 -23.16 7.93 -29.25
C SER A 171 -24.52 7.25 -29.46
N GLY A 172 -25.47 7.47 -28.54
CA GLY A 172 -26.76 6.80 -28.53
C GLY A 172 -26.76 5.37 -28.01
N PHE A 173 -25.59 4.87 -27.52
CA PHE A 173 -25.47 3.51 -27.02
C PHE A 173 -26.37 3.27 -25.80
N CYS A 174 -26.33 4.17 -24.81
CA CYS A 174 -27.14 4.02 -23.60
C CYS A 174 -28.65 4.05 -23.91
N ALA A 175 -29.10 4.89 -24.84
CA ALA A 175 -30.49 4.94 -25.28
C ALA A 175 -30.94 3.64 -25.95
N LYS A 176 -30.11 3.06 -26.80
CA LYS A 176 -30.39 1.75 -27.46
C LYS A 176 -30.44 0.61 -26.44
N ALA A 177 -29.53 0.62 -25.47
CA ALA A 177 -29.52 -0.37 -24.38
C ALA A 177 -30.82 -0.31 -23.56
N ALA A 178 -31.26 0.88 -23.18
CA ALA A 178 -32.51 1.08 -22.45
C ALA A 178 -33.76 0.71 -23.27
N ALA A 179 -33.72 0.90 -24.59
CA ALA A 179 -34.78 0.51 -25.51
C ALA A 179 -34.82 -1.01 -25.82
N GLY A 180 -33.79 -1.76 -25.41
CA GLY A 180 -33.66 -3.18 -25.73
C GLY A 180 -33.37 -3.47 -27.20
N GLU A 181 -32.70 -2.54 -27.90
CA GLU A 181 -32.41 -2.60 -29.33
C GLU A 181 -31.12 -3.39 -29.66
N PHE A 182 -30.63 -4.20 -28.75
CA PHE A 182 -29.46 -5.05 -28.96
C PHE A 182 -29.86 -6.52 -29.08
N ASP A 183 -29.40 -7.19 -30.12
CA ASP A 183 -29.51 -8.63 -30.24
C ASP A 183 -28.65 -9.32 -29.15
N PRO A 184 -29.13 -10.42 -28.55
CA PRO A 184 -28.31 -11.18 -27.62
C PRO A 184 -27.04 -11.66 -28.32
N ALA A 185 -25.89 -11.57 -27.62
CA ALA A 185 -24.65 -12.12 -28.13
C ALA A 185 -24.81 -13.61 -28.41
N PRO A 186 -24.29 -14.15 -29.53
CA PRO A 186 -24.37 -15.56 -29.81
C PRO A 186 -23.69 -16.34 -28.69
N ALA A 187 -24.39 -17.32 -28.10
CA ALA A 187 -23.80 -18.25 -27.15
C ALA A 187 -22.61 -18.91 -27.84
N LYS A 188 -21.42 -18.84 -27.25
CA LYS A 188 -20.29 -19.67 -27.69
C LYS A 188 -20.70 -21.11 -27.41
N ASP A 189 -20.89 -21.91 -28.46
CA ASP A 189 -20.99 -23.34 -28.32
C ASP A 189 -19.76 -23.84 -27.57
N SER A 190 -19.99 -24.64 -26.53
CA SER A 190 -18.96 -25.30 -25.76
C SER A 190 -18.21 -26.28 -26.66
N GLU A 191 -17.27 -25.81 -27.45
CA GLU A 191 -16.27 -26.68 -28.05
C GLU A 191 -15.29 -27.08 -26.93
N GLU A 192 -15.18 -28.41 -26.75
CA GLU A 192 -14.21 -29.07 -25.91
C GLU A 192 -12.83 -28.42 -26.10
N VAL A 193 -12.31 -27.84 -25.04
CA VAL A 193 -10.90 -27.39 -24.99
C VAL A 193 -10.06 -28.64 -24.95
N THR A 194 -9.65 -29.12 -26.13
CA THR A 194 -8.56 -30.08 -26.23
C THR A 194 -7.29 -29.35 -25.75
N GLU A 195 -6.71 -29.89 -24.68
CA GLU A 195 -5.36 -29.55 -24.21
C GLU A 195 -4.37 -29.63 -25.38
N THR A 196 -4.06 -28.50 -25.96
CA THR A 196 -2.80 -28.34 -26.68
C THR A 196 -1.93 -27.42 -25.85
N GLY A 197 -1.09 -28.03 -25.03
CA GLY A 197 -0.01 -27.36 -24.33
C GLY A 197 0.88 -26.63 -25.33
N LYS A 198 0.71 -25.32 -25.39
CA LYS A 198 1.77 -24.39 -25.74
C LYS A 198 2.07 -23.61 -24.47
N THR A 199 3.09 -24.08 -23.77
CA THR A 199 3.84 -23.25 -22.84
C THR A 199 4.21 -21.95 -23.55
N ALA A 200 3.54 -20.88 -23.19
CA ALA A 200 4.04 -19.54 -23.49
C ALA A 200 5.43 -19.47 -22.83
N LYS A 201 6.47 -19.18 -23.62
CA LYS A 201 7.77 -18.80 -23.07
C LYS A 201 7.51 -17.62 -22.13
N PRO A 202 8.20 -17.55 -20.97
CA PRO A 202 8.21 -16.35 -20.17
C PRO A 202 8.57 -15.17 -21.08
N ALA A 203 7.80 -14.10 -21.01
CA ALA A 203 8.18 -12.86 -21.68
C ALA A 203 9.56 -12.48 -21.12
N GLU A 204 10.54 -12.31 -22.02
CA GLU A 204 11.84 -11.76 -21.65
C GLU A 204 11.56 -10.40 -21.01
N ASN A 205 11.89 -10.25 -19.72
CA ASN A 205 11.86 -8.98 -19.02
C ASN A 205 12.88 -8.06 -19.68
N ILE A 206 12.42 -7.24 -20.62
CA ILE A 206 13.21 -6.17 -21.21
C ILE A 206 13.14 -5.01 -20.23
N ALA A 207 14.26 -4.70 -19.56
CA ALA A 207 14.37 -3.47 -18.78
C ALA A 207 14.00 -2.27 -19.67
N THR A 208 13.10 -1.42 -19.20
CA THR A 208 12.64 -0.25 -19.96
C THR A 208 13.05 1.04 -19.24
N GLU A 209 13.59 2.01 -19.99
CA GLU A 209 13.69 3.37 -19.51
C GLU A 209 12.30 4.00 -19.53
N GLU A 210 11.76 4.31 -18.36
CA GLU A 210 10.51 5.05 -18.22
C GLU A 210 10.83 6.51 -17.92
N THR A 211 10.26 7.42 -18.69
CA THR A 211 10.35 8.85 -18.44
C THR A 211 8.95 9.41 -18.28
N PHE A 212 8.74 10.15 -17.20
CA PHE A 212 7.49 10.89 -16.99
C PHE A 212 7.45 12.07 -17.95
N THR A 213 6.39 12.17 -18.74
CA THR A 213 6.25 13.27 -19.71
C THR A 213 5.57 14.47 -19.06
N GLU A 214 5.83 15.67 -19.61
CA GLU A 214 5.15 16.91 -19.19
C GLU A 214 3.61 16.83 -19.27
N ASN A 215 3.07 15.81 -19.95
CA ASN A 215 1.64 15.57 -20.07
C ASN A 215 1.10 14.52 -19.07
N GLY A 216 1.88 14.11 -18.08
CA GLY A 216 1.44 13.20 -17.02
C GLY A 216 1.35 11.73 -17.44
N SER A 217 2.06 11.30 -18.49
CA SER A 217 2.10 9.90 -18.92
C SER A 217 3.51 9.32 -18.88
N TRP A 218 3.61 8.02 -18.59
CA TRP A 218 4.85 7.28 -18.60
C TRP A 218 5.18 6.78 -20.01
N LEU A 219 6.37 7.09 -20.50
CA LEU A 219 6.92 6.52 -21.73
C LEU A 219 7.96 5.45 -21.40
N ARG A 220 7.67 4.21 -21.77
CA ARG A 220 8.58 3.07 -21.64
C ARG A 220 9.45 2.94 -22.89
N LYS A 221 10.75 3.05 -22.73
CA LYS A 221 11.71 2.71 -23.79
C LYS A 221 12.51 1.48 -23.34
N PRO A 222 12.71 0.48 -24.21
CA PRO A 222 13.58 -0.65 -23.88
C PRO A 222 14.99 -0.17 -23.61
N ILE A 223 15.54 -0.51 -22.44
CA ILE A 223 16.96 -0.31 -22.14
C ILE A 223 17.71 -1.51 -22.72
N GLN A 224 18.64 -1.28 -23.63
CA GLN A 224 19.62 -2.31 -24.02
C GLN A 224 20.64 -2.45 -22.89
N VAL A 225 20.53 -3.52 -22.13
CA VAL A 225 21.45 -3.85 -21.04
C VAL A 225 22.49 -4.83 -21.58
N GLU A 226 23.76 -4.44 -21.58
CA GLU A 226 24.84 -5.42 -21.75
C GLU A 226 24.97 -6.22 -20.44
N PRO A 227 24.97 -7.56 -20.49
CA PRO A 227 25.12 -8.39 -19.29
C PRO A 227 26.55 -8.28 -18.77
N HIS A 228 26.75 -7.60 -17.66
CA HIS A 228 28.08 -7.41 -17.04
C HIS A 228 28.30 -8.25 -15.79
N PHE A 229 27.43 -9.20 -15.44
CA PHE A 229 27.70 -10.09 -14.31
C PHE A 229 28.24 -11.45 -14.76
N VAL A 230 29.56 -11.58 -14.70
CA VAL A 230 30.21 -12.89 -14.69
C VAL A 230 29.97 -13.51 -13.32
N LYS A 231 29.46 -14.74 -13.25
CA LYS A 231 29.40 -15.52 -12.00
C LYS A 231 30.83 -15.71 -11.49
N GLU A 232 31.29 -14.83 -10.62
CA GLU A 232 32.48 -15.08 -9.82
C GLU A 232 32.15 -16.23 -8.86
N GLU A 233 33.13 -17.10 -8.59
CA GLU A 233 32.96 -18.11 -7.53
C GLU A 233 32.74 -17.40 -6.20
N VAL A 234 31.57 -17.62 -5.59
CA VAL A 234 31.18 -17.01 -4.33
C VAL A 234 31.78 -17.84 -3.19
N ASP A 235 32.49 -17.19 -2.30
CA ASP A 235 33.07 -17.81 -1.11
C ASP A 235 32.05 -17.81 0.05
N LEU A 236 31.24 -18.87 0.13
CA LEU A 236 30.25 -19.03 1.21
C LEU A 236 30.89 -19.13 2.61
N SER A 237 32.21 -19.41 2.71
CA SER A 237 32.87 -19.48 4.02
C SER A 237 32.94 -18.14 4.76
N LYS A 238 32.71 -17.03 4.04
CA LYS A 238 32.60 -15.69 4.62
C LYS A 238 31.28 -15.46 5.36
N ILE A 239 30.24 -16.24 5.06
CA ILE A 239 28.95 -16.13 5.74
C ILE A 239 29.04 -16.90 7.07
N GLN A 240 28.80 -16.18 8.15
CA GLN A 240 28.70 -16.75 9.47
C GLN A 240 27.22 -16.95 9.84
N LEU A 241 26.85 -18.19 10.14
CA LEU A 241 25.53 -18.53 10.66
C LEU A 241 25.64 -18.86 12.15
N PRO A 242 24.60 -18.57 12.94
CA PRO A 242 24.54 -18.99 14.33
C PRO A 242 24.61 -20.52 14.41
N LYS A 243 25.24 -21.03 15.46
CA LYS A 243 25.17 -22.46 15.76
C LYS A 243 23.81 -22.79 16.37
N PRO A 244 23.35 -24.04 16.27
CA PRO A 244 22.13 -24.47 16.94
C PRO A 244 22.16 -24.11 18.44
N GLY A 245 21.13 -23.38 18.89
CA GLY A 245 21.01 -22.91 20.27
C GLY A 245 21.74 -21.59 20.61
N GLU A 246 22.36 -20.92 19.62
CA GLU A 246 23.00 -19.60 19.80
C GLU A 246 22.12 -18.45 19.26
N GLY A 247 20.81 -18.65 19.15
CA GLY A 247 19.87 -17.70 18.54
C GLY A 247 19.89 -17.75 17.02
N TYR A 248 19.33 -16.73 16.36
CA TYR A 248 19.14 -16.70 14.91
C TYR A 248 19.98 -15.64 14.19
N LYS A 249 20.70 -14.78 14.92
CA LYS A 249 21.56 -13.73 14.37
C LYS A 249 22.97 -13.78 14.97
N VAL A 250 23.95 -13.90 14.12
CA VAL A 250 25.36 -13.70 14.53
C VAL A 250 25.61 -12.21 14.68
N ASN A 251 26.21 -11.82 15.81
CA ASN A 251 26.69 -10.46 16.00
C ASN A 251 25.60 -9.37 15.93
N MET A 252 24.49 -9.55 16.66
CA MET A 252 23.41 -8.56 16.76
C MET A 252 23.92 -7.19 17.22
N GLU A 253 24.92 -7.16 18.12
CA GLU A 253 25.48 -5.90 18.61
C GLU A 253 26.14 -5.05 17.50
N ALA A 254 26.79 -5.69 16.53
CA ALA A 254 27.33 -4.97 15.37
C ALA A 254 26.21 -4.40 14.47
N ALA A 255 25.08 -5.10 14.34
CA ALA A 255 23.92 -4.56 13.63
C ALA A 255 23.33 -3.36 14.38
N LYS A 256 23.15 -3.46 15.71
CA LYS A 256 22.69 -2.34 16.54
C LYS A 256 23.60 -1.13 16.45
N GLU A 257 24.92 -1.32 16.47
CA GLU A 257 25.87 -0.22 16.32
C GLU A 257 25.72 0.50 14.98
N LYS A 258 25.48 -0.25 13.91
CA LYS A 258 25.17 0.32 12.59
C LYS A 258 23.86 1.09 12.60
N PHE A 259 22.81 0.59 13.24
CA PHE A 259 21.55 1.32 13.41
C PHE A 259 21.74 2.62 14.22
N ARG A 260 22.48 2.58 15.35
CA ARG A 260 22.79 3.79 16.13
C ARG A 260 23.49 4.85 15.26
N ASN A 261 24.44 4.42 14.45
CA ASN A 261 25.16 5.32 13.54
C ASN A 261 24.25 5.85 12.42
N TYR A 262 23.34 5.04 11.90
CA TYR A 262 22.37 5.46 10.90
C TYR A 262 21.43 6.55 11.44
N TRP A 263 20.84 6.34 12.62
CA TRP A 263 20.00 7.32 13.28
C TRP A 263 20.76 8.60 13.65
N ALA A 264 22.00 8.48 14.03
CA ALA A 264 22.86 9.64 14.33
C ALA A 264 23.43 10.32 13.07
N HIS A 265 23.11 9.87 11.86
CA HIS A 265 23.69 10.32 10.58
C HIS A 265 25.22 10.22 10.54
N LYS A 266 25.79 9.17 11.17
CA LYS A 266 27.22 8.90 11.30
C LYS A 266 27.62 7.51 10.80
N ASN A 267 26.77 6.90 9.97
CA ASN A 267 27.10 5.59 9.43
C ASN A 267 28.39 5.64 8.62
N THR A 268 29.16 4.56 8.66
CA THR A 268 30.43 4.39 7.95
C THR A 268 30.44 3.04 7.24
N GLY A 269 31.31 2.90 6.26
CA GLY A 269 31.37 1.72 5.43
C GLY A 269 30.23 1.68 4.42
N ARG A 270 29.70 0.49 4.12
CA ARG A 270 28.56 0.33 3.22
C ARG A 270 27.24 0.82 3.84
N PRO A 271 26.19 1.06 3.05
CA PRO A 271 24.84 1.33 3.57
C PRO A 271 24.37 0.25 4.56
N LEU A 272 23.38 0.58 5.40
CA LEU A 272 22.64 -0.46 6.10
C LEU A 272 21.90 -1.30 5.09
N MET A 273 21.94 -2.61 5.29
CA MET A 273 21.35 -3.58 4.36
C MET A 273 20.59 -4.66 5.11
N CYS A 274 19.30 -4.74 4.87
CA CYS A 274 18.51 -5.88 5.29
C CYS A 274 18.59 -6.95 4.22
N VAL A 275 19.28 -8.05 4.53
CA VAL A 275 19.49 -9.20 3.65
C VAL A 275 19.02 -10.44 4.37
N ILE A 276 17.94 -11.04 3.91
CA ILE A 276 17.44 -12.32 4.39
C ILE A 276 17.64 -13.36 3.29
N ALA A 277 18.29 -14.46 3.63
CA ALA A 277 18.59 -15.52 2.68
C ALA A 277 18.01 -16.85 3.13
N ARG A 278 17.48 -17.61 2.20
CA ARG A 278 17.03 -18.99 2.45
C ARG A 278 18.22 -19.87 2.77
N ARG A 279 18.09 -20.71 3.77
CA ARG A 279 19.09 -21.75 4.02
C ARG A 279 19.06 -22.79 2.89
N PRO A 280 20.21 -23.43 2.58
CA PRO A 280 20.30 -24.36 1.45
C PRO A 280 19.32 -25.54 1.50
N GLU A 281 18.81 -25.87 2.69
CA GLU A 281 17.85 -26.95 2.88
C GLU A 281 16.42 -26.59 2.40
N VAL A 282 16.19 -25.31 2.06
CA VAL A 282 14.88 -24.81 1.62
C VAL A 282 14.91 -24.52 0.13
N GLU A 283 14.83 -25.57 -0.68
CA GLU A 283 14.94 -25.46 -2.15
C GLU A 283 13.57 -25.40 -2.86
N GLN A 284 12.52 -25.88 -2.24
CA GLN A 284 11.21 -26.05 -2.87
C GLN A 284 10.06 -25.73 -1.91
N TYR A 285 8.94 -25.28 -2.49
CA TYR A 285 7.65 -25.23 -1.77
C TYR A 285 7.10 -26.63 -1.48
N SER A 286 6.11 -26.73 -0.60
CA SER A 286 5.45 -27.99 -0.23
C SER A 286 4.80 -28.73 -1.40
N ASP A 287 4.48 -28.02 -2.49
CA ASP A 287 3.94 -28.57 -3.71
C ASP A 287 5.03 -29.00 -4.73
N GLY A 288 6.31 -28.83 -4.36
CA GLY A 288 7.45 -29.19 -5.20
C GLY A 288 7.87 -28.11 -6.21
N THR A 289 7.21 -26.95 -6.24
CA THR A 289 7.65 -25.83 -7.08
C THR A 289 8.97 -25.26 -6.55
N PRO A 290 9.93 -24.91 -7.42
CA PRO A 290 11.13 -24.19 -7.00
C PRO A 290 10.78 -22.89 -6.32
N VAL A 291 11.49 -22.56 -5.26
CA VAL A 291 11.32 -21.27 -4.59
C VAL A 291 11.99 -20.20 -5.44
N GLU A 292 11.20 -19.38 -6.11
CA GLU A 292 11.68 -18.13 -6.72
C GLU A 292 11.78 -17.06 -5.63
N GLY A 293 12.69 -16.09 -5.77
CA GLY A 293 12.92 -15.04 -4.80
C GLY A 293 11.61 -14.40 -4.35
N GLY A 294 11.32 -14.47 -3.07
CA GLY A 294 10.08 -13.99 -2.49
C GLY A 294 10.25 -12.60 -1.86
N TYR A 295 9.14 -11.93 -1.70
CA TYR A 295 9.05 -10.61 -1.08
C TYR A 295 9.07 -10.73 0.44
N LEU A 296 9.74 -9.82 1.16
CA LEU A 296 9.66 -9.75 2.63
C LEU A 296 8.23 -9.60 3.13
N ASP A 297 7.35 -8.96 2.37
CA ASP A 297 5.92 -8.87 2.67
C ASP A 297 5.22 -10.22 2.70
N GLN A 298 5.70 -11.20 1.95
CA GLN A 298 5.18 -12.57 2.02
C GLN A 298 5.53 -13.24 3.36
N ILE A 299 6.65 -12.86 3.97
CA ILE A 299 7.05 -13.29 5.30
C ILE A 299 6.12 -12.70 6.36
N CYS A 300 5.90 -11.39 6.31
CA CYS A 300 4.97 -10.70 7.21
C CYS A 300 3.53 -11.23 7.07
N GLN A 301 3.13 -11.66 5.86
CA GLN A 301 1.84 -12.27 5.57
C GLN A 301 1.76 -13.77 5.89
N GLY A 302 2.82 -14.39 6.41
CA GLY A 302 2.84 -15.79 6.80
C GLY A 302 2.85 -16.79 5.65
N LYS A 303 3.30 -16.38 4.46
CA LYS A 303 3.55 -17.28 3.33
C LYS A 303 4.91 -17.96 3.51
N TYR A 304 4.96 -18.92 4.40
CA TYR A 304 6.17 -19.68 4.67
C TYR A 304 6.32 -20.87 3.74
N TYR A 305 7.57 -21.16 3.38
CA TYR A 305 7.91 -22.32 2.57
C TYR A 305 7.78 -23.60 3.38
N ASN A 306 7.24 -24.65 2.75
CA ASN A 306 7.16 -25.99 3.34
C ASN A 306 6.65 -26.03 4.79
N MET A 307 5.74 -25.12 5.16
CA MET A 307 5.21 -25.03 6.50
C MET A 307 4.61 -26.37 6.93
N PRO A 308 5.08 -26.99 8.02
CA PRO A 308 4.46 -28.18 8.56
C PRO A 308 2.97 -28.00 8.80
N GLU A 309 2.17 -29.07 8.56
CA GLU A 309 0.71 -28.99 8.66
C GLU A 309 0.24 -28.55 10.05
N GLU A 310 0.94 -28.95 11.08
CA GLU A 310 0.69 -28.56 12.47
C GLU A 310 0.90 -27.07 12.74
N LEU A 311 1.64 -26.37 11.88
CA LEU A 311 1.88 -24.93 11.99
C LEU A 311 0.95 -24.08 11.11
N LYS A 312 0.15 -24.68 10.25
CA LYS A 312 -0.85 -23.94 9.46
C LYS A 312 -1.93 -23.32 10.33
N TRP A 313 -2.46 -22.20 9.89
CA TRP A 313 -3.58 -21.53 10.57
C TRP A 313 -4.83 -22.43 10.55
N LYS A 314 -5.55 -22.49 11.65
CA LYS A 314 -6.86 -23.14 11.72
C LYS A 314 -7.99 -22.21 11.29
N ASP A 315 -7.87 -20.97 11.68
CA ASP A 315 -8.81 -19.89 11.42
C ASP A 315 -8.15 -18.53 11.68
N MET A 316 -8.88 -17.44 11.53
CA MET A 316 -8.36 -16.08 11.72
C MET A 316 -8.02 -15.78 13.18
N GLU A 317 -8.70 -16.38 14.15
CA GLU A 317 -8.35 -16.24 15.56
C GLU A 317 -6.99 -16.89 15.86
N ASP A 318 -6.75 -18.09 15.32
CA ASP A 318 -5.46 -18.78 15.42
C ASP A 318 -4.32 -17.98 14.75
N LYS A 319 -4.63 -17.29 13.62
CA LYS A 319 -3.66 -16.47 12.90
C LYS A 319 -3.25 -15.22 13.66
N TYR A 320 -4.20 -14.45 14.16
CA TYR A 320 -3.95 -13.11 14.67
C TYR A 320 -3.88 -13.01 16.20
N GLN A 321 -4.40 -14.02 16.94
CA GLN A 321 -4.59 -13.93 18.39
C GLN A 321 -4.02 -15.11 19.17
N ASN A 322 -3.42 -16.11 18.52
CA ASN A 322 -2.80 -17.26 19.22
C ASN A 322 -1.28 -17.07 19.34
N PRO A 323 -0.76 -16.62 20.50
CA PRO A 323 0.66 -16.31 20.66
C PRO A 323 1.57 -17.51 20.41
N GLN A 324 1.17 -18.71 20.83
CA GLN A 324 1.96 -19.91 20.61
C GLN A 324 2.10 -20.21 19.11
N ARG A 325 0.99 -20.12 18.35
CA ARG A 325 0.99 -20.34 16.90
C ARG A 325 1.84 -19.30 16.18
N ILE A 326 1.69 -18.04 16.53
CA ILE A 326 2.44 -16.92 15.95
C ILE A 326 3.94 -17.13 16.17
N VAL A 327 4.34 -17.42 17.40
CA VAL A 327 5.75 -17.63 17.78
C VAL A 327 6.34 -18.89 17.14
N ASP A 328 5.62 -20.02 17.15
CA ASP A 328 6.13 -21.28 16.58
C ASP A 328 6.33 -21.17 15.05
N ARG A 329 5.44 -20.48 14.37
CA ARG A 329 5.59 -20.19 12.94
C ARG A 329 6.80 -19.31 12.68
N TYR A 330 6.99 -18.28 13.48
CA TYR A 330 8.13 -17.40 13.31
C TYR A 330 9.46 -18.10 13.62
N ARG A 331 9.49 -18.99 14.60
CA ARG A 331 10.66 -19.85 14.84
C ARG A 331 10.99 -20.72 13.63
N TYR A 332 9.99 -21.34 13.03
CA TYR A 332 10.18 -22.10 11.80
C TYR A 332 10.76 -21.23 10.69
N PHE A 333 10.28 -19.99 10.54
CA PHE A 333 10.88 -19.05 9.61
C PHE A 333 12.37 -18.78 9.95
N CYS A 334 12.69 -18.50 11.19
CA CYS A 334 14.07 -18.26 11.64
C CYS A 334 14.99 -19.49 11.44
N GLU A 335 14.45 -20.70 11.55
CA GLU A 335 15.18 -21.95 11.31
C GLU A 335 15.48 -22.17 9.83
N THR A 336 14.63 -21.70 8.94
CA THR A 336 14.76 -21.87 7.49
C THR A 336 15.46 -20.72 6.78
N HIS A 337 15.73 -19.62 7.48
CA HIS A 337 16.34 -18.41 6.93
C HIS A 337 17.58 -17.96 7.72
N ALA A 338 18.41 -17.19 7.06
CA ALA A 338 19.59 -16.54 7.61
C ALA A 338 19.40 -15.01 7.58
N PHE A 339 19.61 -14.37 8.70
CA PHE A 339 19.56 -12.91 8.85
C PHE A 339 20.97 -12.34 8.69
N LEU A 340 21.24 -11.78 7.52
CA LEU A 340 22.55 -11.28 7.11
C LEU A 340 22.57 -9.75 7.03
N GLY A 341 23.73 -9.14 6.84
CA GLY A 341 23.83 -7.69 6.91
C GLY A 341 23.34 -7.18 8.26
N GLU A 342 22.47 -6.18 8.27
CA GLU A 342 21.85 -5.62 9.46
C GLU A 342 20.43 -6.18 9.73
N SER A 343 19.94 -7.14 8.92
CA SER A 343 18.68 -7.83 9.23
C SER A 343 18.78 -8.61 10.55
N PHE A 344 17.69 -8.71 11.25
CA PHE A 344 17.60 -9.42 12.53
C PHE A 344 16.21 -10.05 12.69
N PRO A 345 16.10 -11.10 13.49
CA PRO A 345 14.83 -11.74 13.73
C PRO A 345 13.92 -10.82 14.56
N ASN A 346 12.73 -10.53 14.02
CA ASN A 346 11.77 -9.61 14.58
C ASN A 346 10.33 -10.05 14.27
N LEU A 347 9.57 -10.39 15.31
CA LEU A 347 8.23 -10.96 15.22
C LEU A 347 7.17 -9.86 15.12
N ASN A 348 6.37 -9.90 14.08
CA ASN A 348 5.17 -9.06 13.97
C ASN A 348 4.02 -9.62 14.83
N ILE A 349 3.42 -8.74 15.65
CA ILE A 349 2.25 -9.05 16.49
C ILE A 349 1.03 -8.19 16.12
N ASP A 350 1.03 -7.60 14.95
CA ASP A 350 0.07 -6.57 14.56
C ASP A 350 -1.36 -7.11 14.36
N PHE A 351 -2.37 -6.33 14.79
CA PHE A 351 -3.78 -6.53 14.44
C PHE A 351 -4.18 -5.80 13.16
N GLY A 352 -3.23 -5.44 12.34
CA GLY A 352 -3.36 -4.65 11.12
C GLY A 352 -2.97 -3.18 11.34
N PRO A 353 -2.58 -2.49 10.26
CA PRO A 353 -2.24 -1.08 10.31
C PRO A 353 -3.46 -0.28 10.79
N GLY A 354 -3.26 0.54 11.84
CA GLY A 354 -4.33 1.33 12.42
C GLY A 354 -4.98 0.74 13.66
N SER A 355 -4.29 -0.14 14.37
CA SER A 355 -4.78 -0.76 15.61
C SER A 355 -5.39 0.23 16.62
N LEU A 356 -4.90 1.49 16.68
CA LEU A 356 -5.42 2.54 17.56
C LEU A 356 -6.91 2.83 17.33
N ALA A 357 -7.40 2.77 16.10
CA ALA A 357 -8.84 2.95 15.83
C ALA A 357 -9.69 1.90 16.55
N SER A 358 -9.20 0.66 16.69
CA SER A 358 -9.91 -0.38 17.43
C SER A 358 -9.95 -0.14 18.93
N TYR A 359 -8.93 0.53 19.48
CA TYR A 359 -8.91 0.92 20.89
C TYR A 359 -9.85 2.10 21.18
N LEU A 360 -10.30 2.79 20.13
CA LEU A 360 -11.24 3.91 20.20
C LEU A 360 -12.68 3.51 19.79
N GLY A 361 -12.93 2.24 19.50
CA GLY A 361 -14.28 1.73 19.28
C GLY A 361 -14.54 0.99 17.97
N SER A 362 -13.64 1.05 17.00
CA SER A 362 -13.77 0.31 15.76
C SER A 362 -13.67 -1.21 16.00
N GLU A 363 -14.50 -1.99 15.33
CA GLU A 363 -14.39 -3.45 15.31
C GLU A 363 -13.41 -3.90 14.23
N ILE A 364 -12.61 -4.91 14.53
CA ILE A 364 -11.63 -5.46 13.60
C ILE A 364 -12.26 -6.58 12.77
N GLY A 365 -12.15 -6.47 11.45
CA GLY A 365 -12.49 -7.51 10.50
C GLY A 365 -11.23 -8.22 10.01
N PHE A 366 -10.89 -9.36 10.60
CA PHE A 366 -9.77 -10.18 10.18
C PHE A 366 -10.11 -10.99 8.94
N LYS A 367 -9.27 -10.94 7.90
CA LYS A 367 -9.32 -11.78 6.70
C LYS A 367 -7.96 -12.46 6.49
N GLU A 368 -7.89 -13.35 5.51
CA GLU A 368 -6.66 -14.12 5.26
C GLU A 368 -5.49 -13.22 4.86
N ASP A 369 -5.72 -12.25 4.00
CA ASP A 369 -4.67 -11.40 3.42
C ASP A 369 -4.69 -9.95 3.91
N THR A 370 -5.66 -9.57 4.77
CA THR A 370 -5.81 -8.18 5.21
C THR A 370 -6.61 -8.06 6.49
N VAL A 371 -6.56 -6.87 7.10
CA VAL A 371 -7.34 -6.50 8.28
C VAL A 371 -8.04 -5.18 8.02
N TRP A 372 -9.28 -5.07 8.45
CA TRP A 372 -10.11 -3.88 8.28
C TRP A 372 -10.64 -3.37 9.61
N PHE A 373 -10.70 -2.05 9.73
CA PHE A 373 -11.34 -1.36 10.85
C PHE A 373 -12.71 -0.87 10.42
N ASN A 374 -13.77 -1.43 11.03
CA ASN A 374 -15.13 -1.12 10.64
C ASN A 374 -15.54 0.25 11.20
N LYS A 375 -16.04 1.11 10.32
CA LYS A 375 -16.65 2.39 10.72
C LYS A 375 -17.62 2.19 11.88
N CYS A 376 -17.52 3.02 12.92
CA CYS A 376 -18.34 2.96 14.12
C CYS A 376 -19.03 4.30 14.48
N LEU A 377 -18.75 5.38 13.75
CA LEU A 377 -19.32 6.70 13.95
C LEU A 377 -20.08 7.17 12.70
N ASP A 378 -21.37 7.49 12.84
CA ASP A 378 -22.17 8.10 11.78
C ASP A 378 -22.13 9.63 11.80
N SER A 379 -21.84 10.24 12.94
CA SER A 379 -21.58 11.67 13.12
C SER A 379 -20.71 11.88 14.36
N TRP A 380 -20.16 13.10 14.53
CA TRP A 380 -19.45 13.51 15.75
C TRP A 380 -20.39 14.04 16.83
N ASP A 381 -21.70 14.18 16.55
CA ASP A 381 -22.70 14.68 17.49
C ASP A 381 -22.80 13.79 18.73
N GLY A 382 -22.52 14.38 19.89
CA GLY A 382 -22.60 13.65 21.16
C GLY A 382 -21.42 12.68 21.40
N VAL A 383 -20.46 12.58 20.49
CA VAL A 383 -19.24 11.78 20.70
C VAL A 383 -18.35 12.50 21.72
N PRO A 384 -18.04 11.86 22.86
CA PRO A 384 -17.17 12.46 23.87
C PRO A 384 -15.75 12.68 23.33
N LYS A 385 -14.95 13.43 24.10
CA LYS A 385 -13.50 13.53 23.82
C LYS A 385 -12.90 12.13 23.75
N LEU A 386 -12.07 11.90 22.70
CA LEU A 386 -11.30 10.67 22.58
C LEU A 386 -10.25 10.63 23.70
N THR A 387 -10.27 9.58 24.48
CA THR A 387 -9.39 9.42 25.65
C THR A 387 -8.82 8.01 25.69
N PHE A 388 -7.69 7.85 26.36
CA PHE A 388 -7.11 6.55 26.62
C PHE A 388 -8.09 5.68 27.45
N ASP A 389 -8.40 4.49 26.93
CA ASP A 389 -9.24 3.50 27.64
C ASP A 389 -8.47 2.18 27.85
N PRO A 390 -7.91 1.98 29.05
CA PRO A 390 -7.19 0.73 29.38
C PRO A 390 -8.10 -0.51 29.44
N GLU A 391 -9.42 -0.31 29.51
CA GLU A 391 -10.41 -1.39 29.59
C GLU A 391 -10.94 -1.81 28.21
N ASN A 392 -10.59 -1.10 27.14
CA ASN A 392 -11.00 -1.48 25.79
C ASN A 392 -10.61 -2.93 25.47
N LYS A 393 -11.55 -3.68 24.90
CA LYS A 393 -11.40 -5.12 24.66
C LYS A 393 -10.24 -5.47 23.71
N TRP A 394 -10.06 -4.67 22.62
CA TRP A 394 -9.03 -4.90 21.62
C TRP A 394 -7.66 -4.52 22.16
N PHE A 395 -7.56 -3.40 22.87
CA PHE A 395 -6.32 -2.99 23.52
C PHE A 395 -5.86 -4.05 24.55
N LYS A 396 -6.77 -4.55 25.39
CA LYS A 396 -6.44 -5.60 26.37
C LYS A 396 -5.96 -6.90 25.71
N LYS A 397 -6.63 -7.31 24.64
CA LYS A 397 -6.22 -8.50 23.87
C LYS A 397 -4.84 -8.30 23.24
N HIS A 398 -4.58 -7.15 22.65
CA HIS A 398 -3.32 -6.85 21.97
C HIS A 398 -2.15 -6.74 22.97
N ILE A 399 -2.34 -6.05 24.09
CA ILE A 399 -1.36 -6.01 25.19
C ILE A 399 -1.08 -7.40 25.75
N GLN A 400 -2.10 -8.25 25.88
CA GLN A 400 -1.89 -9.62 26.33
C GLN A 400 -1.11 -10.44 25.30
N LEU A 401 -1.43 -10.30 24.01
CA LEU A 401 -0.69 -10.92 22.92
C LEU A 401 0.79 -10.51 22.94
N ALA A 402 1.08 -9.21 23.10
CA ALA A 402 2.45 -8.71 23.18
C ALA A 402 3.22 -9.35 24.36
N LYS A 403 2.60 -9.43 25.53
CA LYS A 403 3.21 -10.07 26.71
C LYS A 403 3.49 -11.57 26.50
N ASP A 404 2.52 -12.28 25.93
CA ASP A 404 2.64 -13.72 25.72
C ASP A 404 3.68 -14.01 24.63
N CYS A 405 3.68 -13.25 23.53
CA CYS A 405 4.70 -13.38 22.49
C CYS A 405 6.09 -13.03 23.01
N GLN A 406 6.25 -11.96 23.81
CA GLN A 406 7.54 -11.60 24.40
C GLN A 406 8.04 -12.71 25.35
N ALA A 407 7.16 -13.28 26.17
CA ALA A 407 7.51 -14.38 27.05
C ALA A 407 7.91 -15.66 26.29
N LEU A 408 7.26 -15.94 25.17
CA LEU A 408 7.56 -17.10 24.31
C LEU A 408 8.80 -16.87 23.44
N ALA A 409 9.05 -15.63 22.99
CA ALA A 409 10.22 -15.26 22.22
C ALA A 409 11.51 -15.38 23.05
N GLY A 410 11.47 -15.01 24.32
CA GLY A 410 12.66 -14.96 25.16
C GLY A 410 13.73 -14.05 24.54
N ASP A 411 14.95 -14.60 24.42
CA ASP A 411 16.08 -13.90 23.80
C ASP A 411 16.29 -14.31 22.31
N ASP A 412 15.41 -15.14 21.75
CA ASP A 412 15.58 -15.68 20.40
C ASP A 412 15.38 -14.61 19.32
N PHE A 413 14.39 -13.71 19.52
CA PHE A 413 14.05 -12.65 18.58
C PHE A 413 13.27 -11.53 19.26
N TYR A 414 13.27 -10.35 18.60
CA TYR A 414 12.48 -9.20 19.03
C TYR A 414 10.99 -9.43 18.77
N VAL A 415 10.16 -8.84 19.62
CA VAL A 415 8.73 -8.62 19.33
C VAL A 415 8.58 -7.16 18.97
N ASP A 416 7.90 -6.86 17.87
CA ASP A 416 7.86 -5.51 17.34
C ASP A 416 6.81 -4.59 18.00
N MET A 417 6.95 -3.30 17.71
CA MET A 417 5.92 -2.31 17.99
C MET A 417 4.79 -2.49 16.98
N PRO A 418 3.53 -2.70 17.43
CA PRO A 418 2.41 -2.76 16.50
C PRO A 418 2.19 -1.43 15.79
N ASP A 419 1.65 -1.51 14.57
CA ASP A 419 1.28 -0.33 13.81
C ASP A 419 0.01 0.31 14.38
N LEU A 420 0.18 1.37 15.14
CA LEU A 420 -0.93 2.07 15.78
C LEU A 420 -1.68 2.98 14.80
N MET A 421 -0.99 3.54 13.81
CA MET A 421 -1.40 4.71 13.03
C MET A 421 -1.75 5.91 13.91
N GLU A 422 -1.89 7.07 13.33
CA GLU A 422 -2.11 8.31 14.07
C GLU A 422 -2.95 9.30 13.28
N ASN A 423 -3.15 10.49 13.85
CA ASN A 423 -3.78 11.66 13.24
C ASN A 423 -5.14 11.37 12.55
N ILE A 424 -5.35 11.90 11.35
CA ILE A 424 -6.61 11.81 10.60
C ILE A 424 -6.89 10.39 10.08
N ASP A 425 -5.86 9.52 9.94
CA ASP A 425 -6.04 8.14 9.51
C ASP A 425 -6.87 7.34 10.52
N VAL A 426 -6.66 7.59 11.81
CA VAL A 426 -7.49 7.03 12.89
C VAL A 426 -8.94 7.52 12.79
N LEU A 427 -9.13 8.82 12.54
CA LEU A 427 -10.46 9.39 12.37
C LEU A 427 -11.18 8.79 11.15
N ALA A 428 -10.45 8.58 10.05
CA ALA A 428 -10.98 7.96 8.85
C ALA A 428 -11.40 6.50 9.10
N SER A 429 -10.66 5.77 9.93
CA SER A 429 -11.02 4.41 10.34
C SER A 429 -12.29 4.38 11.24
N LEU A 430 -12.48 5.38 12.09
CA LEU A 430 -13.66 5.48 12.99
C LEU A 430 -14.94 5.89 12.25
N ARG A 431 -14.84 6.86 11.32
CA ARG A 431 -15.99 7.51 10.70
C ARG A 431 -16.18 7.18 9.22
N GLY A 432 -15.14 6.70 8.56
CA GLY A 432 -15.10 6.51 7.11
C GLY A 432 -14.44 7.70 6.41
N ALA A 433 -13.52 7.40 5.49
CA ALA A 433 -12.68 8.41 4.85
C ALA A 433 -13.50 9.46 4.07
N GLN A 434 -14.59 9.05 3.40
CA GLN A 434 -15.45 9.98 2.67
C GLN A 434 -16.14 10.99 3.60
N ASP A 435 -16.63 10.54 4.76
CA ASP A 435 -17.28 11.42 5.73
C ASP A 435 -16.27 12.41 6.32
N ILE A 436 -15.02 11.96 6.59
CA ILE A 436 -13.95 12.85 7.04
C ILE A 436 -13.60 13.91 6.00
N LEU A 437 -13.66 13.59 4.70
CA LEU A 437 -13.46 14.60 3.64
C LEU A 437 -14.56 15.67 3.65
N PHE A 438 -15.80 15.31 3.96
CA PHE A 438 -16.87 16.29 4.16
C PHE A 438 -16.69 17.07 5.47
N ASP A 439 -16.34 16.39 6.56
CA ASP A 439 -16.12 17.03 7.86
C ASP A 439 -14.97 18.07 7.81
N LEU A 440 -13.92 17.84 7.02
CA LEU A 440 -12.86 18.83 6.77
C LEU A 440 -13.38 20.14 6.16
N LEU A 441 -14.47 20.09 5.39
CA LEU A 441 -15.09 21.27 4.79
C LEU A 441 -16.16 21.89 5.68
N ASP A 442 -17.00 21.05 6.26
CA ASP A 442 -18.20 21.48 6.97
C ASP A 442 -17.91 21.84 8.43
N GLU A 443 -16.94 21.13 9.07
CA GLU A 443 -16.60 21.26 10.49
C GLU A 443 -15.08 21.26 10.74
N PRO A 444 -14.32 22.15 10.07
CA PRO A 444 -12.85 22.12 10.07
C PRO A 444 -12.21 22.32 11.46
N GLU A 445 -12.83 23.06 12.36
CA GLU A 445 -12.35 23.26 13.72
C GLU A 445 -12.48 21.97 14.54
N MET A 446 -13.62 21.30 14.42
CA MET A 446 -13.88 20.02 15.10
C MET A 446 -12.88 18.95 14.63
N ILE A 447 -12.60 18.83 13.34
CA ILE A 447 -11.59 17.88 12.83
C ILE A 447 -10.21 18.19 13.41
N GLY A 448 -9.82 19.47 13.49
CA GLY A 448 -8.57 19.86 14.14
C GLY A 448 -8.49 19.45 15.61
N GLU A 449 -9.58 19.62 16.37
CA GLU A 449 -9.69 19.17 17.76
C GLU A 449 -9.57 17.64 17.88
N ARG A 450 -10.25 16.87 17.01
CA ARG A 450 -10.19 15.40 17.00
C ARG A 450 -8.81 14.86 16.66
N ILE A 451 -8.10 15.46 15.69
CA ILE A 451 -6.70 15.11 15.38
C ILE A 451 -5.82 15.36 16.61
N GLN A 452 -6.01 16.49 17.31
CA GLN A 452 -5.24 16.78 18.52
C GLN A 452 -5.54 15.76 19.64
N GLU A 453 -6.80 15.33 19.80
CA GLU A 453 -7.17 14.30 20.76
C GLU A 453 -6.46 12.96 20.47
N VAL A 454 -6.40 12.54 19.21
CA VAL A 454 -5.63 11.35 18.81
C VAL A 454 -4.15 11.52 19.11
N THR A 455 -3.58 12.70 18.79
CA THR A 455 -2.18 13.03 19.07
C THR A 455 -1.87 12.93 20.56
N ASP A 456 -2.75 13.48 21.42
CA ASP A 456 -2.59 13.50 22.87
C ASP A 456 -2.53 12.09 23.49
N ILE A 457 -3.38 11.16 22.97
CA ILE A 457 -3.49 9.81 23.53
C ILE A 457 -2.54 8.79 22.90
N TYR A 458 -1.93 9.11 21.77
CA TYR A 458 -1.08 8.18 21.02
C TYR A 458 0.00 7.56 21.92
N TYR A 459 0.72 8.37 22.65
CA TYR A 459 1.82 7.89 23.49
C TYR A 459 1.36 7.17 24.75
N GLU A 460 0.11 7.36 25.19
CA GLU A 460 -0.45 6.55 26.28
C GLU A 460 -0.59 5.08 25.87
N TYR A 461 -0.95 4.83 24.59
CA TYR A 461 -1.00 3.49 24.02
C TYR A 461 0.40 2.97 23.64
N TYR A 462 1.21 3.79 22.95
CA TYR A 462 2.57 3.45 22.56
C TYR A 462 3.42 2.99 23.75
N ASP A 463 3.43 3.75 24.84
CA ASP A 463 4.25 3.48 26.02
C ASP A 463 3.90 2.13 26.69
N ARG A 464 2.64 1.70 26.59
CA ARG A 464 2.22 0.39 27.14
C ARG A 464 2.81 -0.77 26.35
N PHE A 465 2.91 -0.66 25.03
CA PHE A 465 3.60 -1.64 24.21
C PHE A 465 5.11 -1.54 24.39
N TYR A 466 5.66 -0.34 24.32
CA TYR A 466 7.10 -0.09 24.48
C TYR A 466 7.64 -0.69 25.77
N ASP A 467 6.95 -0.54 26.89
CA ASP A 467 7.36 -1.11 28.17
C ASP A 467 7.41 -2.65 28.20
N ILE A 468 6.70 -3.31 27.27
CA ILE A 468 6.69 -4.78 27.13
C ILE A 468 7.82 -5.24 26.20
N ILE A 469 8.01 -4.54 25.06
CA ILE A 469 8.82 -5.03 23.94
C ILE A 469 10.22 -4.45 23.86
N LYS A 470 10.51 -3.34 24.55
CA LYS A 470 11.84 -2.73 24.54
C LYS A 470 12.90 -3.73 25.01
N ASP A 471 14.04 -3.70 24.36
CA ASP A 471 15.19 -4.50 24.77
C ASP A 471 15.88 -3.93 26.04
N GLU A 472 16.93 -4.60 26.49
CA GLU A 472 17.68 -4.19 27.69
C GLU A 472 18.31 -2.79 27.59
N GLU A 473 18.55 -2.31 26.36
CA GLU A 473 19.12 -0.98 26.09
C GLU A 473 18.02 0.09 25.88
N GLY A 474 16.75 -0.29 25.94
CA GLY A 474 15.62 0.57 25.68
C GLY A 474 15.31 0.74 24.19
N GLY A 475 15.89 -0.06 23.29
CA GLY A 475 15.56 -0.03 21.86
C GLY A 475 14.29 -0.79 21.54
N ASN A 476 13.64 -0.45 20.42
CA ASN A 476 12.51 -1.20 19.88
C ASN A 476 12.58 -1.33 18.35
N ALA A 477 11.79 -2.24 17.81
CA ALA A 477 11.85 -2.62 16.41
C ALA A 477 10.49 -2.56 15.72
N TYR A 478 10.52 -2.50 14.39
CA TYR A 478 9.37 -2.59 13.49
C TYR A 478 9.64 -3.62 12.39
N THR A 479 8.85 -4.69 12.34
CA THR A 479 9.04 -5.81 11.40
C THR A 479 8.84 -5.39 9.95
N VAL A 480 7.78 -4.66 9.65
CA VAL A 480 7.45 -4.25 8.28
C VAL A 480 8.58 -3.46 7.63
N PHE A 481 9.29 -2.65 8.41
CA PHE A 481 10.42 -1.85 7.92
C PHE A 481 11.78 -2.49 8.21
N GLN A 482 11.83 -3.64 8.91
CA GLN A 482 13.06 -4.32 9.32
C GLN A 482 14.06 -3.36 9.98
N ILE A 483 13.57 -2.49 10.83
CA ILE A 483 14.35 -1.42 11.47
C ILE A 483 14.32 -1.56 12.98
N TRP A 484 15.46 -1.31 13.61
CA TRP A 484 15.63 -1.17 15.04
C TRP A 484 16.12 0.24 15.35
N GLY A 485 15.64 0.84 16.42
CA GLY A 485 16.16 2.13 16.89
C GLY A 485 16.50 2.10 18.37
N PRO A 486 17.57 2.81 18.78
CA PRO A 486 17.91 2.98 20.18
C PRO A 486 16.89 3.93 20.83
N GLY A 487 16.45 3.59 22.06
CA GLY A 487 15.42 4.38 22.73
C GLY A 487 14.04 4.24 22.10
N ARG A 488 13.19 5.24 22.31
CA ARG A 488 11.82 5.29 21.79
C ARG A 488 11.85 5.61 20.30
N THR A 489 11.64 4.63 19.47
CA THR A 489 11.61 4.78 18.01
C THR A 489 10.18 4.59 17.52
N VAL A 490 9.73 5.45 16.61
CA VAL A 490 8.37 5.41 16.06
C VAL A 490 8.38 5.45 14.54
N LYS A 491 7.42 4.77 13.92
CA LYS A 491 7.02 4.98 12.54
C LYS A 491 5.81 5.91 12.54
N LEU A 492 5.88 7.02 11.81
CA LEU A 492 4.78 7.95 11.58
C LEU A 492 4.36 7.95 10.11
N GLN A 493 3.09 8.22 9.85
CA GLN A 493 2.50 8.27 8.49
C GLN A 493 1.28 9.19 8.44
N CYS A 494 0.75 9.40 7.25
CA CYS A 494 -0.60 9.93 7.01
C CYS A 494 -1.04 9.54 5.60
N ASP A 495 -1.70 8.39 5.45
CA ASP A 495 -2.13 7.87 4.15
C ASP A 495 -3.30 8.69 3.60
N PHE A 496 -4.16 9.20 4.48
CA PHE A 496 -5.24 10.12 4.12
C PHE A 496 -4.74 11.39 3.43
N SER A 497 -3.46 11.75 3.62
CA SER A 497 -2.84 12.94 3.02
C SER A 497 -2.88 12.93 1.48
N ALA A 498 -2.93 11.75 0.87
CA ALA A 498 -3.11 11.60 -0.58
C ALA A 498 -4.33 12.38 -1.12
N MET A 499 -5.37 12.53 -0.30
CA MET A 499 -6.63 13.21 -0.64
C MET A 499 -6.67 14.68 -0.19
N MET A 500 -5.69 15.14 0.60
CA MET A 500 -5.65 16.49 1.17
C MET A 500 -4.90 17.46 0.26
N SER A 501 -5.21 18.76 0.43
CA SER A 501 -4.39 19.82 -0.12
C SER A 501 -3.09 20.00 0.68
N PRO A 502 -2.01 20.57 0.10
CA PRO A 502 -0.82 20.94 0.85
C PRO A 502 -1.11 21.94 2.00
N GLU A 503 -2.13 22.80 1.84
CA GLU A 503 -2.55 23.74 2.88
C GLU A 503 -3.21 23.02 4.07
N ASP A 504 -4.12 22.10 3.80
CA ASP A 504 -4.78 21.30 4.85
C ASP A 504 -3.79 20.41 5.58
N PHE A 505 -2.83 19.81 4.86
CA PHE A 505 -1.75 19.04 5.47
C PHE A 505 -0.94 19.89 6.45
N ARG A 506 -0.52 21.10 6.04
CA ARG A 506 0.21 22.03 6.91
C ARG A 506 -0.62 22.49 8.12
N LYS A 507 -1.93 22.65 7.92
CA LYS A 507 -2.83 23.12 8.97
C LYS A 507 -3.13 22.05 10.02
N TYR A 508 -3.38 20.81 9.59
CA TYR A 508 -3.92 19.76 10.46
C TYR A 508 -2.91 18.66 10.80
N ILE A 509 -2.10 18.23 9.84
CA ILE A 509 -1.23 17.05 10.00
C ILE A 509 0.17 17.42 10.46
N GLN A 510 0.79 18.43 9.85
CA GLN A 510 2.16 18.84 10.19
C GLN A 510 2.32 19.18 11.69
N PRO A 511 1.38 19.89 12.37
CA PRO A 511 1.49 20.14 13.81
C PRO A 511 1.44 18.87 14.66
N SER A 512 0.56 17.93 14.30
CA SER A 512 0.46 16.61 14.96
C SER A 512 1.77 15.85 14.86
N LEU A 513 2.32 15.72 13.65
CA LEU A 513 3.61 15.05 13.40
C LEU A 513 4.77 15.70 14.15
N ARG A 514 4.82 17.05 14.23
CA ARG A 514 5.81 17.76 15.06
C ARG A 514 5.71 17.36 16.53
N THR A 515 4.50 17.45 17.09
CA THR A 515 4.26 17.08 18.49
C THR A 515 4.68 15.63 18.74
N GLN A 516 4.34 14.72 17.84
CA GLN A 516 4.71 13.32 17.97
C GLN A 516 6.21 13.12 17.88
N SER A 517 6.90 13.75 16.93
CA SER A 517 8.34 13.60 16.75
C SER A 517 9.17 14.16 17.93
N GLU A 518 8.62 15.12 18.67
CA GLU A 518 9.28 15.70 19.86
C GLU A 518 9.22 14.79 21.11
N ASN A 519 8.38 13.73 21.08
CA ASN A 519 8.16 12.85 22.22
C ASN A 519 8.92 11.51 22.13
N VAL A 520 9.75 11.32 21.12
CA VAL A 520 10.54 10.10 20.88
C VAL A 520 11.98 10.43 20.53
N ASP A 521 12.82 9.40 20.52
CA ASP A 521 14.24 9.58 20.18
C ASP A 521 14.48 9.52 18.67
N HIS A 522 13.71 8.71 17.93
CA HIS A 522 13.86 8.54 16.49
C HIS A 522 12.53 8.35 15.77
N VAL A 523 12.45 8.92 14.55
CA VAL A 523 11.26 8.85 13.70
C VAL A 523 11.63 8.40 12.29
N LEU A 524 10.99 7.29 11.85
CA LEU A 524 10.87 6.92 10.45
C LEU A 524 9.52 7.42 9.94
N TYR A 525 9.50 8.30 8.95
CA TYR A 525 8.25 8.69 8.30
C TYR A 525 7.96 7.79 7.10
N HIS A 526 6.82 7.12 7.11
CA HIS A 526 6.31 6.33 5.98
C HIS A 526 5.51 7.24 5.04
N LEU A 527 6.01 7.41 3.82
CA LEU A 527 5.34 8.15 2.75
C LEU A 527 4.80 7.14 1.74
N ASP A 528 3.48 7.05 1.62
CA ASP A 528 2.81 6.09 0.75
C ASP A 528 2.13 6.76 -0.44
N GLY A 529 2.49 6.28 -1.62
CA GLY A 529 1.86 6.59 -2.89
C GLY A 529 2.20 7.96 -3.51
N PRO A 530 2.21 8.05 -4.85
CA PRO A 530 2.59 9.27 -5.56
C PRO A 530 1.75 10.51 -5.21
N ALA A 531 0.48 10.32 -4.84
CA ALA A 531 -0.42 11.42 -4.46
C ALA A 531 -0.01 12.14 -3.16
N ALA A 532 0.84 11.51 -2.32
CA ALA A 532 1.36 12.12 -1.09
C ALA A 532 2.64 12.95 -1.31
N ILE A 533 3.32 12.85 -2.45
CA ILE A 533 4.57 13.56 -2.76
C ILE A 533 4.44 15.09 -2.65
N LYS A 534 3.27 15.63 -2.93
CA LYS A 534 2.96 17.07 -2.80
C LYS A 534 3.18 17.63 -1.40
N HIS A 535 3.30 16.78 -0.37
CA HIS A 535 3.52 17.16 1.03
C HIS A 535 5.00 17.14 1.45
N MET A 536 5.91 16.74 0.56
CA MET A 536 7.33 16.58 0.87
C MET A 536 7.96 17.83 1.50
N ASP A 537 7.61 19.04 1.01
CA ASP A 537 8.19 20.27 1.58
C ASP A 537 7.76 20.45 3.03
N ALA A 538 6.48 20.21 3.34
CA ALA A 538 5.96 20.30 4.71
C ALA A 538 6.58 19.23 5.63
N LEU A 539 6.80 18.03 5.12
CA LEU A 539 7.46 16.94 5.87
C LEU A 539 8.92 17.26 6.17
N MET A 540 9.66 17.78 5.20
CA MET A 540 11.08 18.11 5.36
C MET A 540 11.33 19.27 6.33
N GLU A 541 10.32 20.10 6.61
CA GLU A 541 10.35 21.16 7.63
C GLU A 541 10.18 20.62 9.07
N ILE A 542 9.92 19.33 9.26
CA ILE A 542 9.81 18.73 10.60
C ILE A 542 11.19 18.21 11.01
N ASP A 543 11.84 18.90 11.94
CA ASP A 543 13.20 18.57 12.38
C ASP A 543 13.28 17.16 13.00
N GLY A 544 12.25 16.76 13.75
CA GLY A 544 12.21 15.47 14.45
C GLY A 544 12.01 14.23 13.57
N ILE A 545 11.81 14.36 12.24
CA ILE A 545 11.86 13.23 11.33
C ILE A 545 13.34 12.95 11.00
N ASP A 546 13.83 11.75 11.33
CA ASP A 546 15.21 11.34 11.05
C ASP A 546 15.38 10.68 9.70
N ALA A 547 14.41 9.86 9.30
CA ALA A 547 14.48 9.08 8.07
C ALA A 547 13.14 9.07 7.34
N LEU A 548 13.20 9.02 6.00
CA LEU A 548 12.04 8.88 5.11
C LEU A 548 12.04 7.48 4.50
N GLN A 549 10.93 6.79 4.63
CA GLN A 549 10.64 5.56 3.91
C GLN A 549 9.63 5.89 2.80
N TRP A 550 9.92 5.46 1.59
CA TRP A 550 9.07 5.64 0.42
C TRP A 550 8.47 4.33 -0.06
N THR A 551 7.15 4.33 -0.25
CA THR A 551 6.41 3.25 -0.94
C THR A 551 5.73 3.82 -2.18
N SER A 552 6.08 3.29 -3.35
CA SER A 552 5.55 3.79 -4.64
C SER A 552 4.14 3.30 -4.97
N GLY A 553 3.54 2.52 -4.09
CA GLY A 553 2.32 1.75 -4.37
C GLY A 553 2.63 0.47 -5.16
N ASP A 554 1.64 -0.44 -5.20
CA ASP A 554 1.80 -1.81 -5.74
C ASP A 554 2.16 -1.85 -7.24
N ALA A 555 1.76 -0.85 -8.00
CA ALA A 555 2.02 -0.75 -9.45
C ALA A 555 3.10 0.28 -9.81
N GLY A 556 3.70 0.91 -8.81
CA GLY A 556 4.71 1.94 -9.03
C GLY A 556 6.06 1.36 -9.46
N PRO A 557 6.92 2.19 -10.08
CA PRO A 557 8.32 1.84 -10.34
C PRO A 557 9.06 1.47 -9.05
N ASP A 558 10.07 0.59 -9.18
CA ASP A 558 10.93 0.17 -8.06
C ASP A 558 11.51 1.38 -7.30
N GLY A 559 11.59 1.28 -5.98
CA GLY A 559 12.11 2.34 -5.11
C GLY A 559 13.53 2.82 -5.46
N THR A 560 14.28 2.00 -6.19
CA THR A 560 15.64 2.34 -6.61
C THR A 560 15.72 3.11 -7.94
N LEU A 561 14.59 3.31 -8.65
CA LEU A 561 14.58 3.94 -9.96
C LEU A 561 14.66 5.47 -9.88
N PRO A 562 15.13 6.15 -10.93
CA PRO A 562 15.34 7.60 -10.94
C PRO A 562 14.05 8.43 -10.81
N ASP A 563 12.91 7.84 -11.05
CA ASP A 563 11.59 8.46 -10.90
C ASP A 563 11.38 9.08 -9.51
N TRP A 564 11.98 8.48 -8.50
CA TRP A 564 11.85 8.88 -7.10
C TRP A 564 12.98 9.80 -6.61
N ASP A 565 13.88 10.20 -7.49
CA ASP A 565 14.98 11.09 -7.14
C ASP A 565 14.47 12.42 -6.56
N VAL A 566 13.32 12.92 -7.03
CA VAL A 566 12.68 14.13 -6.49
C VAL A 566 12.37 14.02 -4.99
N ILE A 567 12.02 12.83 -4.52
CA ILE A 567 11.74 12.55 -3.10
C ILE A 567 13.06 12.49 -2.32
N TYR A 568 14.00 11.70 -2.81
CA TYR A 568 15.28 11.46 -2.15
C TYR A 568 16.17 12.71 -2.13
N ASP A 569 16.16 13.50 -3.21
CA ASP A 569 16.88 14.78 -3.27
C ASP A 569 16.38 15.74 -2.15
N LYS A 570 15.05 15.84 -1.95
CA LYS A 570 14.47 16.66 -0.88
C LYS A 570 14.83 16.12 0.51
N ALA A 571 14.72 14.83 0.75
CA ALA A 571 15.03 14.22 2.04
C ALA A 571 16.51 14.42 2.41
N ILE A 572 17.42 14.10 1.49
CA ILE A 572 18.86 14.27 1.70
C ILE A 572 19.24 15.77 1.84
N ALA A 573 18.64 16.67 1.06
CA ALA A 573 18.88 18.12 1.19
C ALA A 573 18.45 18.63 2.57
N ALA A 574 17.37 18.10 3.12
CA ALA A 574 16.90 18.40 4.48
C ALA A 574 17.72 17.70 5.59
N GLY A 575 18.73 16.90 5.23
CA GLY A 575 19.59 16.20 6.21
C GLY A 575 18.96 14.91 6.77
N LYS A 576 17.90 14.38 6.14
CA LYS A 576 17.24 13.15 6.54
C LYS A 576 17.92 11.94 5.89
N SER A 577 17.88 10.79 6.54
CA SER A 577 18.22 9.51 5.94
C SER A 577 17.09 8.98 5.07
N ILE A 578 17.39 8.07 4.15
CA ILE A 578 16.38 7.42 3.30
C ILE A 578 16.42 5.91 3.47
N TRP A 579 15.24 5.33 3.53
CA TRP A 579 15.00 3.91 3.54
C TRP A 579 14.42 3.52 2.17
N VAL A 580 15.11 2.65 1.45
CA VAL A 580 14.80 2.30 0.07
C VAL A 580 14.51 0.81 -0.04
N LYS A 581 13.35 0.47 -0.59
CA LYS A 581 12.97 -0.90 -0.87
C LYS A 581 13.33 -1.27 -2.30
N VAL A 582 14.07 -2.35 -2.44
CA VAL A 582 14.37 -3.02 -3.71
C VAL A 582 13.36 -4.14 -3.86
N TYR A 583 12.52 -4.15 -4.89
CA TYR A 583 11.42 -5.12 -4.96
C TYR A 583 11.12 -5.67 -6.36
N SER A 584 11.74 -5.16 -7.40
CA SER A 584 11.48 -5.63 -8.76
C SER A 584 12.75 -5.90 -9.55
N GLY A 585 12.61 -6.65 -10.63
CA GLY A 585 13.72 -7.04 -11.49
C GLY A 585 14.48 -8.25 -10.95
N GLU A 586 15.50 -8.64 -11.70
CA GLU A 586 16.39 -9.73 -11.37
C GLU A 586 17.52 -9.27 -10.42
N PHE A 587 18.27 -10.21 -9.87
CA PHE A 587 19.34 -9.93 -8.91
C PHE A 587 20.38 -8.93 -9.42
N GLU A 588 20.74 -9.02 -10.71
CA GLU A 588 21.66 -8.10 -11.37
C GLU A 588 21.08 -6.69 -11.48
N ASP A 589 19.76 -6.58 -11.66
CA ASP A 589 19.06 -5.30 -11.68
C ASP A 589 19.11 -4.62 -10.32
N TRP A 590 18.95 -5.38 -9.24
CA TRP A 590 19.05 -4.82 -7.88
C TRP A 590 20.41 -4.18 -7.65
N ILE A 591 21.49 -4.85 -8.00
CA ILE A 591 22.85 -4.33 -7.82
C ILE A 591 23.06 -3.08 -8.67
N ARG A 592 22.69 -3.11 -9.95
CA ARG A 592 22.84 -1.97 -10.86
C ARG A 592 22.06 -0.75 -10.36
N ASN A 593 20.83 -0.95 -9.92
CA ASN A 593 19.96 0.13 -9.46
C ASN A 593 20.46 0.72 -8.14
N VAL A 594 20.92 -0.14 -7.22
CA VAL A 594 21.54 0.32 -5.96
C VAL A 594 22.88 1.02 -6.19
N ASP A 595 23.69 0.56 -7.16
CA ASP A 595 24.90 1.28 -7.60
C ASP A 595 24.61 2.74 -7.95
N ARG A 596 23.51 2.97 -8.68
CA ARG A 596 23.06 4.32 -9.04
C ARG A 596 22.74 5.16 -7.80
N ILE A 597 21.94 4.59 -6.88
CA ILE A 597 21.53 5.28 -5.64
C ILE A 597 22.73 5.60 -4.77
N VAL A 598 23.62 4.63 -4.55
CA VAL A 598 24.83 4.84 -3.74
C VAL A 598 25.76 5.87 -4.39
N LYS A 599 25.93 5.86 -5.70
CA LYS A 599 26.71 6.89 -6.41
C LYS A 599 26.11 8.28 -6.29
N LYS A 600 24.79 8.39 -6.22
CA LYS A 600 24.11 9.68 -6.11
C LYS A 600 24.05 10.18 -4.67
N TYR A 601 23.63 9.36 -3.72
CA TYR A 601 23.34 9.78 -2.34
C TYR A 601 24.39 9.37 -1.31
N GLY A 602 25.37 8.56 -1.70
CA GLY A 602 26.40 8.05 -0.80
C GLY A 602 25.91 6.89 0.07
N SER A 603 26.78 6.40 0.93
CA SER A 603 26.55 5.22 1.77
C SER A 603 25.94 5.55 3.12
N HIS A 604 26.13 6.79 3.61
CA HIS A 604 25.98 7.09 5.02
C HIS A 604 24.52 7.27 5.46
N SER A 605 23.66 7.71 4.54
CA SER A 605 22.24 8.00 4.80
C SER A 605 21.29 6.98 4.20
N LEU A 606 21.80 5.83 3.75
CA LEU A 606 21.01 4.81 3.10
C LEU A 606 20.76 3.60 4.01
N PHE A 607 19.50 3.17 4.06
CA PHE A 607 19.08 1.84 4.46
C PHE A 607 18.42 1.15 3.26
N LEU A 608 18.86 -0.07 2.93
CA LEU A 608 18.42 -0.83 1.77
C LEU A 608 17.74 -2.12 2.23
N LEU A 609 16.48 -2.30 1.85
CA LEU A 609 15.75 -3.54 2.04
C LEU A 609 15.71 -4.32 0.73
N PHE A 610 16.27 -5.53 0.73
CA PHE A 610 16.30 -6.40 -0.43
C PHE A 610 15.23 -7.48 -0.36
N PRO A 611 14.77 -8.01 -1.52
CA PRO A 611 13.99 -9.23 -1.55
C PRO A 611 14.73 -10.40 -0.90
N GLU A 612 13.99 -11.40 -0.46
CA GLU A 612 14.56 -12.67 -0.05
C GLU A 612 15.37 -13.29 -1.21
N MET A 613 16.50 -13.90 -0.90
CA MET A 613 17.43 -14.40 -1.91
C MET A 613 18.10 -15.73 -1.50
N SER A 614 18.86 -16.34 -2.42
CA SER A 614 19.69 -17.50 -2.07
C SER A 614 20.91 -17.10 -1.24
N MET A 615 21.53 -18.08 -0.58
CA MET A 615 22.76 -17.85 0.19
C MET A 615 23.91 -17.38 -0.70
N GLU A 616 23.99 -17.86 -1.94
CA GLU A 616 25.00 -17.46 -2.91
C GLU A 616 24.81 -16.00 -3.33
N GLN A 617 23.55 -15.60 -3.60
CA GLN A 617 23.22 -14.21 -3.91
C GLN A 617 23.55 -13.28 -2.74
N ALA A 618 23.20 -13.69 -1.52
CA ALA A 618 23.48 -12.90 -0.33
C ALA A 618 24.99 -12.73 -0.07
N ALA A 619 25.77 -13.81 -0.23
CA ALA A 619 27.23 -13.75 -0.09
C ALA A 619 27.87 -12.82 -1.12
N TYR A 620 27.42 -12.93 -2.38
CA TYR A 620 27.89 -12.06 -3.46
C TYR A 620 27.53 -10.59 -3.18
N LEU A 621 26.26 -10.33 -2.83
CA LEU A 621 25.75 -8.97 -2.58
C LEU A 621 26.52 -8.27 -1.46
N LEU A 622 26.76 -8.96 -0.34
CA LEU A 622 27.47 -8.40 0.80
C LEU A 622 28.94 -8.12 0.48
N ASP A 623 29.64 -9.06 -0.20
CA ASP A 623 31.03 -8.86 -0.63
C ASP A 623 31.12 -7.73 -1.67
N TYR A 624 30.17 -7.64 -2.59
CA TYR A 624 30.09 -6.55 -3.57
C TYR A 624 29.88 -5.20 -2.87
N ALA A 625 28.96 -5.13 -1.92
CA ALA A 625 28.65 -3.93 -1.16
C ALA A 625 29.87 -3.44 -0.35
N ASP A 626 30.57 -4.34 0.33
CA ASP A 626 31.78 -4.01 1.08
C ASP A 626 32.88 -3.44 0.19
N ARG A 627 33.04 -3.96 -1.03
CA ARG A 627 34.06 -3.50 -1.99
C ARG A 627 33.67 -2.22 -2.73
N ASN A 628 32.40 -2.02 -3.07
CA ASN A 628 31.98 -1.00 -4.03
C ASN A 628 31.13 0.11 -3.42
N TRP A 629 30.45 -0.15 -2.28
CA TRP A 629 29.52 0.78 -1.66
C TRP A 629 30.02 1.35 -0.34
N SER A 630 31.24 0.99 0.10
CA SER A 630 31.79 1.50 1.36
C SER A 630 32.31 2.93 1.23
N ASP A 631 31.87 3.77 2.14
CA ASP A 631 32.29 5.18 2.31
C ASP A 631 32.20 6.04 1.03
N VAL A 632 31.22 5.70 0.18
CA VAL A 632 30.89 6.53 -0.99
C VAL A 632 30.21 7.81 -0.51
N LYS A 633 30.71 8.97 -0.91
CA LYS A 633 30.17 10.27 -0.49
C LYS A 633 28.84 10.63 -1.15
N GLY A 634 28.69 10.29 -2.42
CA GLY A 634 27.52 10.60 -3.23
C GLY A 634 27.61 11.96 -3.93
N THR A 635 27.41 11.95 -5.25
CA THR A 635 27.54 13.17 -6.07
C THR A 635 26.55 14.27 -5.70
N PHE A 636 25.34 13.90 -5.30
CA PHE A 636 24.33 14.87 -4.85
C PHE A 636 24.71 15.47 -3.50
N VAL A 637 25.16 14.67 -2.54
CA VAL A 637 25.63 15.12 -1.23
C VAL A 637 26.82 16.08 -1.36
N GLU A 638 27.80 15.75 -2.22
CA GLU A 638 28.92 16.64 -2.52
C GLU A 638 28.47 17.97 -3.14
N SER A 639 27.43 17.97 -3.99
CA SER A 639 26.87 19.18 -4.57
C SER A 639 26.23 20.13 -3.54
N LEU A 640 25.82 19.58 -2.39
CA LEU A 640 25.32 20.36 -1.24
C LEU A 640 26.45 20.89 -0.33
N GLY A 641 27.73 20.58 -0.64
CA GLY A 641 28.87 20.98 0.17
C GLY A 641 29.05 20.17 1.46
N ARG A 642 28.53 18.97 1.50
CA ARG A 642 28.58 18.04 2.66
C ARG A 642 29.54 16.90 2.45
#